data_37fa96ebf274edd09157d82f2c4f0ccb
#
_entry.id   37fa96ebf274edd09157d82f2c4f0ccb
#
_cell.length_a   1.000
_cell.length_b   1.000
_cell.length_c   1.000
_cell.angle_alpha   90.00
_cell.angle_beta   90.00
_cell.angle_gamma   90.00
#
_symmetry.space_group_name_H-M   'P 1'
#
loop_
_entity.id
_entity.type
_entity.pdbx_description
1 polymer ?
#
loop_
_entity_poly.entity_id
_entity_poly.type
_entity_poly.pdbx_seq_one_letter_code
_entity_poly.pdbx_strand_id
1 'polypeptide(L)'
;MITPDRIIATTCPYCGVGCNLELHVKDDHIFKVTSPFDSPVNRGNLCVKGRFGYDFIYHPKRVTTPLARRYLLEGSERSSVVSNQWRNRKDAPELGNASLSQLPIANYQSPWDWVETDWETALNVVAGKLTEIYKRGGADAMAVYCCAKATNEDNYLLQKMFRALFRTNNVDHCTRLCHAGSVAALQQAIGSSAMSNTASQVILNDVFIVAGSNTSENHPIIALQMKEAVRKHGAKMIVIDPRRIDLVDFAELWLPLKPGTNVPVLSAMAQVIVQENLVNWDFVNSRTEGAEGFIASLEKFTPEYAEQVSGVPAEDIRKAARMYATAKNAAIYWGMGISQLSHGTASAMALIHLAFLTGHIGRDGTGLNPLRGQNNVQGASDMGAMPFHYPGYMRVDDEENAAQWEKAWNVEPGGLSRKLGLTTTEILSHAHEGGIRALYIMGENPMMSEPNLNETRKHIEQLEFLVAQDIFINESGAYADVFLPAVPFAEKDGTFSNTDRRVQRVRAAHPPRGNSRPDWQIICDLAKRIESRLGREKSAYWDYAQPEEILREMAAVNRDYAGITYERIDKVGLIYPVPDLTHPGAPTLFTENFPRGRGKFHILDYVPAREEPDDEYPFILTTGRLLEHWHGGTMTRNSALDEIYPEARAEIHPADAEIHGIKDGDAVKVKTRRGEIVVRATVTEKTTVGVVFIPWHFAEAA
;
A
#
# COMPACT_ATOMS: atom_id res chain seq x y z
N MET A 1 26.77 4.35 29.20
CA MET A 1 25.69 3.87 28.31
C MET A 1 24.38 4.01 29.06
N ILE A 2 23.33 4.50 28.41
CA ILE A 2 21.99 4.57 29.02
C ILE A 2 21.43 3.15 29.13
N THR A 3 21.03 2.75 30.33
CA THR A 3 20.39 1.45 30.57
C THR A 3 18.88 1.63 30.41
N PRO A 4 18.21 0.83 29.55
CA PRO A 4 16.77 0.90 29.39
C PRO A 4 16.03 0.40 30.63
N ASP A 5 14.87 0.97 30.93
CA ASP A 5 13.95 0.43 31.94
C ASP A 5 13.26 -0.84 31.44
N ARG A 6 12.97 -0.87 30.14
CA ARG A 6 12.37 -2.00 29.45
C ARG A 6 12.77 -2.04 27.98
N ILE A 7 12.74 -3.24 27.40
CA ILE A 7 12.91 -3.47 25.96
C ILE A 7 11.63 -4.13 25.45
N ILE A 8 10.96 -3.48 24.50
CA ILE A 8 9.69 -3.92 23.94
C ILE A 8 9.89 -4.48 22.53
N ALA A 9 9.59 -5.76 22.36
CA ALA A 9 9.60 -6.39 21.06
C ALA A 9 8.33 -6.02 20.28
N THR A 10 8.46 -5.51 19.06
CA THR A 10 7.35 -5.09 18.19
C THR A 10 7.72 -5.26 16.72
N THR A 11 6.81 -4.87 15.82
CA THR A 11 7.01 -4.94 14.37
C THR A 11 7.19 -3.54 13.78
N CYS A 12 8.12 -3.42 12.84
CA CYS A 12 8.43 -2.17 12.15
C CYS A 12 7.21 -1.60 11.38
N PRO A 13 6.88 -0.30 11.52
CA PRO A 13 5.71 0.31 10.91
C PRO A 13 5.95 0.79 9.47
N TYR A 14 7.12 0.53 8.87
CA TYR A 14 7.47 1.13 7.58
C TYR A 14 7.06 0.27 6.39
N CYS A 15 7.82 -0.76 6.06
CA CYS A 15 7.57 -1.53 4.83
C CYS A 15 7.04 -2.94 5.09
N GLY A 16 6.55 -3.56 4.00
CA GLY A 16 5.98 -4.91 4.02
C GLY A 16 6.95 -6.03 4.38
N VAL A 17 8.24 -5.75 4.63
CA VAL A 17 9.16 -6.75 5.17
C VAL A 17 8.72 -7.24 6.55
N GLY A 18 8.19 -6.35 7.40
CA GLY A 18 7.78 -6.73 8.75
C GLY A 18 8.94 -7.04 9.69
N CYS A 19 10.01 -6.23 9.65
CA CYS A 19 11.18 -6.42 10.53
C CYS A 19 10.78 -6.41 12.00
N ASN A 20 11.33 -7.34 12.79
CA ASN A 20 11.18 -7.31 14.23
C ASN A 20 12.08 -6.22 14.83
N LEU A 21 11.52 -5.42 15.72
CA LEU A 21 12.19 -4.35 16.43
C LEU A 21 12.24 -4.64 17.93
N GLU A 22 13.28 -4.13 18.57
CA GLU A 22 13.39 -3.98 20.01
C GLU A 22 13.48 -2.50 20.34
N LEU A 23 12.44 -1.96 20.96
CA LEU A 23 12.36 -0.57 21.40
C LEU A 23 12.94 -0.46 22.80
N HIS A 24 14.06 0.24 22.96
CA HIS A 24 14.69 0.49 24.26
C HIS A 24 14.08 1.75 24.86
N VAL A 25 13.36 1.58 25.96
CA VAL A 25 12.60 2.64 26.62
C VAL A 25 13.27 3.04 27.92
N LYS A 26 13.37 4.34 28.17
CA LYS A 26 13.82 4.97 29.43
C LYS A 26 12.89 6.15 29.73
N ASP A 27 12.31 6.19 30.93
CA ASP A 27 11.39 7.25 31.35
C ASP A 27 10.26 7.50 30.32
N ASP A 28 9.61 6.43 29.87
CA ASP A 28 8.57 6.42 28.81
C ASP A 28 9.01 7.03 27.45
N HIS A 29 10.33 7.10 27.20
CA HIS A 29 10.89 7.59 25.96
C HIS A 29 11.72 6.50 25.26
N ILE A 30 11.46 6.27 23.97
CA ILE A 30 12.27 5.38 23.12
C ILE A 30 13.54 6.14 22.74
N PHE A 31 14.70 5.68 23.21
CA PHE A 31 15.98 6.33 22.91
C PHE A 31 16.86 5.53 21.95
N LYS A 32 16.49 4.28 21.66
CA LYS A 32 17.24 3.40 20.77
C LYS A 32 16.35 2.31 20.22
N VAL A 33 16.59 1.93 18.97
CA VAL A 33 15.96 0.77 18.33
C VAL A 33 17.02 -0.24 17.89
N THR A 34 16.82 -1.50 18.25
CA THR A 34 17.61 -2.66 17.78
C THR A 34 16.70 -3.71 17.20
N SER A 35 17.28 -4.84 16.80
CA SER A 35 16.54 -6.00 16.32
C SER A 35 17.14 -7.27 16.84
N PRO A 36 16.34 -8.29 17.18
CA PRO A 36 16.84 -9.59 17.63
C PRO A 36 17.57 -10.31 16.49
N PHE A 37 18.71 -10.91 16.81
CA PHE A 37 19.52 -11.66 15.82
C PHE A 37 18.87 -12.97 15.38
N ASP A 38 18.01 -13.54 16.20
CA ASP A 38 17.24 -14.77 15.95
C ASP A 38 15.92 -14.51 15.17
N SER A 39 15.65 -13.25 14.81
CA SER A 39 14.48 -12.93 13.97
C SER A 39 14.53 -13.68 12.65
N PRO A 40 13.48 -14.45 12.27
CA PRO A 40 13.42 -15.14 11.00
C PRO A 40 13.23 -14.20 9.82
N VAL A 41 12.83 -12.94 10.07
CA VAL A 41 12.56 -11.93 9.07
C VAL A 41 13.79 -11.13 8.70
N ASN A 42 14.47 -10.57 9.68
CA ASN A 42 15.53 -9.58 9.44
C ASN A 42 16.88 -9.90 10.11
N ARG A 43 17.00 -10.95 10.90
CA ARG A 43 18.28 -11.48 11.42
C ARG A 43 19.19 -10.38 12.01
N GLY A 44 18.65 -9.54 12.87
CA GLY A 44 19.37 -8.41 13.49
C GLY A 44 19.57 -7.18 12.60
N ASN A 45 19.22 -7.24 11.31
CA ASN A 45 19.41 -6.14 10.35
C ASN A 45 18.22 -5.17 10.38
N LEU A 46 18.51 -3.87 10.25
CA LEU A 46 17.52 -2.82 10.07
C LEU A 46 18.00 -1.82 9.02
N CYS A 47 17.10 -1.32 8.20
CA CYS A 47 17.38 -0.18 7.34
C CYS A 47 17.36 1.13 8.13
N VAL A 48 17.76 2.23 7.48
CA VAL A 48 17.80 3.56 8.10
C VAL A 48 16.45 3.95 8.71
N LYS A 49 15.33 3.69 8.03
CA LYS A 49 13.97 3.97 8.53
C LYS A 49 13.66 3.20 9.81
N GLY A 50 13.86 1.89 9.80
CA GLY A 50 13.57 1.04 10.97
C GLY A 50 14.47 1.34 12.17
N ARG A 51 15.70 1.81 11.92
CA ARG A 51 16.69 2.12 12.96
C ARG A 51 16.51 3.51 13.56
N PHE A 52 16.25 4.53 12.74
CA PHE A 52 16.33 5.94 13.12
C PHE A 52 15.02 6.71 12.92
N GLY A 53 14.08 6.20 12.15
CA GLY A 53 12.84 6.90 11.81
C GLY A 53 11.73 6.76 12.86
N TYR A 54 12.03 6.59 14.13
CA TYR A 54 11.02 6.43 15.19
C TYR A 54 10.68 7.73 15.92
N ASP A 55 11.49 8.78 15.77
CA ASP A 55 11.37 10.05 16.50
C ASP A 55 10.16 10.88 16.08
N PHE A 56 9.54 10.60 14.93
CA PHE A 56 8.24 11.18 14.57
C PHE A 56 7.19 10.98 15.67
N ILE A 57 7.31 9.93 16.52
CA ILE A 57 6.43 9.67 17.66
C ILE A 57 6.41 10.87 18.62
N TYR A 58 7.55 11.55 18.76
CA TYR A 58 7.74 12.68 19.69
C TYR A 58 7.69 14.05 19.00
N HIS A 59 7.45 14.08 17.70
CA HIS A 59 7.48 15.30 16.92
C HIS A 59 6.41 16.32 17.42
N PRO A 60 6.74 17.61 17.56
CA PRO A 60 5.83 18.61 18.14
C PRO A 60 4.57 18.89 17.29
N LYS A 61 4.60 18.57 15.99
CA LYS A 61 3.42 18.68 15.11
C LYS A 61 2.37 17.57 15.34
N ARG A 62 2.64 16.56 16.17
CA ARG A 62 1.63 15.54 16.48
C ARG A 62 0.40 16.17 17.12
N VAL A 63 -0.76 15.82 16.58
CA VAL A 63 -2.04 16.19 17.20
C VAL A 63 -2.33 15.22 18.32
N THR A 64 -2.60 15.74 19.51
CA THR A 64 -2.87 14.95 20.71
C THR A 64 -4.19 15.28 21.40
N THR A 65 -4.95 16.22 20.84
CA THR A 65 -6.28 16.61 21.30
C THR A 65 -7.22 16.65 20.09
N PRO A 66 -8.48 16.20 20.20
CA PRO A 66 -9.45 16.28 19.12
C PRO A 66 -9.66 17.70 18.65
N LEU A 67 -9.81 17.89 17.34
CA LEU A 67 -10.04 19.20 16.72
C LEU A 67 -11.34 19.16 15.92
N ALA A 68 -12.12 20.23 16.00
CA ALA A 68 -13.28 20.43 15.14
C ALA A 68 -13.22 21.84 14.51
N ARG A 69 -13.82 22.01 13.33
CA ARG A 69 -13.95 23.33 12.74
C ARG A 69 -14.96 24.14 13.54
N ARG A 70 -14.67 25.43 13.75
CA ARG A 70 -15.48 26.35 14.55
C ARG A 70 -16.94 26.36 14.12
N TYR A 71 -17.21 26.36 12.81
CA TYR A 71 -18.57 26.40 12.28
C TYR A 71 -19.46 25.23 12.77
N LEU A 72 -18.86 24.03 13.00
CA LEU A 72 -19.58 22.87 13.52
C LEU A 72 -20.04 23.07 14.97
N LEU A 73 -19.22 23.76 15.76
CA LEU A 73 -19.50 24.03 17.17
C LEU A 73 -20.50 25.19 17.32
N GLU A 74 -20.58 26.08 16.32
CA GLU A 74 -21.52 27.21 16.26
C GLU A 74 -22.82 26.89 15.51
N GLY A 75 -22.97 25.65 14.98
CA GLY A 75 -24.20 25.22 14.32
C GLY A 75 -24.38 25.73 12.88
N SER A 76 -23.31 26.16 12.22
CA SER A 76 -23.31 26.62 10.83
C SER A 76 -23.05 25.45 9.83
N GLU A 77 -23.39 25.67 8.55
CA GLU A 77 -23.15 24.67 7.49
C GLU A 77 -21.83 24.93 6.75
N ARG A 78 -21.15 23.82 6.35
CA ARG A 78 -19.89 23.85 5.59
C ARG A 78 -20.00 24.67 4.29
N SER A 79 -21.09 24.49 3.54
CA SER A 79 -21.30 25.16 2.26
C SER A 79 -21.31 26.69 2.37
N SER A 80 -21.84 27.24 3.47
CA SER A 80 -21.86 28.68 3.73
C SER A 80 -20.46 29.25 4.05
N VAL A 81 -19.56 28.41 4.58
CA VAL A 81 -18.23 28.83 5.03
C VAL A 81 -17.19 28.63 3.92
N VAL A 82 -17.21 27.47 3.26
CA VAL A 82 -16.25 27.10 2.20
C VAL A 82 -16.40 27.98 0.97
N SER A 83 -17.65 28.31 0.55
CA SER A 83 -17.89 29.15 -0.62
C SER A 83 -17.31 30.57 -0.48
N ASN A 84 -17.24 31.09 0.73
CA ASN A 84 -16.71 32.44 1.00
C ASN A 84 -15.19 32.48 1.15
N GLN A 85 -14.57 31.44 1.70
CA GLN A 85 -13.12 31.40 1.90
C GLN A 85 -12.33 31.05 0.62
N TRP A 86 -12.83 30.12 -0.20
CA TRP A 86 -12.15 29.72 -1.42
C TRP A 86 -12.33 30.68 -2.56
N ARG A 87 -13.46 31.42 -2.63
CA ARG A 87 -13.68 32.52 -3.61
C ARG A 87 -12.79 33.74 -3.35
N ASN A 88 -12.42 34.01 -2.11
CA ASN A 88 -11.56 35.13 -1.73
C ASN A 88 -10.06 34.81 -1.75
N ARG A 89 -9.65 33.56 -2.01
CA ARG A 89 -8.24 33.16 -2.17
C ARG A 89 -7.66 33.42 -3.57
N LYS A 90 -8.02 34.51 -4.22
CA LYS A 90 -7.20 35.04 -5.33
C LYS A 90 -5.79 35.44 -4.89
N ASP A 91 -5.61 35.62 -3.56
CA ASP A 91 -4.36 35.95 -2.89
C ASP A 91 -3.91 34.83 -1.91
N ALA A 92 -4.26 33.55 -2.15
CA ALA A 92 -3.58 32.48 -1.43
C ALA A 92 -2.07 32.60 -1.74
N PRO A 93 -1.20 32.74 -0.74
CA PRO A 93 0.23 32.64 -1.01
C PRO A 93 0.41 31.33 -1.75
N GLU A 94 1.03 31.38 -2.93
CA GLU A 94 1.56 30.19 -3.56
C GLU A 94 2.19 29.35 -2.44
N LEU A 95 1.81 28.08 -2.34
CA LEU A 95 2.38 27.15 -1.36
C LEU A 95 3.87 26.88 -1.71
N GLY A 96 4.58 27.94 -2.05
CA GLY A 96 6.01 28.00 -2.14
C GLY A 96 6.57 28.19 -0.74
N ASN A 97 7.12 27.13 -0.17
CA ASN A 97 8.06 27.15 0.97
C ASN A 97 7.55 27.60 2.37
N ALA A 98 6.28 27.78 2.62
CA ALA A 98 5.79 27.96 3.98
C ALA A 98 5.29 26.63 4.54
N SER A 99 6.10 26.02 5.43
CA SER A 99 5.63 24.89 6.24
C SER A 99 4.34 25.29 6.96
N LEU A 100 3.37 24.38 7.07
CA LEU A 100 2.12 24.55 7.83
C LEU A 100 2.33 25.01 9.29
N SER A 101 3.58 24.92 9.80
CA SER A 101 4.01 25.43 11.11
C SER A 101 4.15 26.97 11.21
N GLN A 102 3.99 27.70 10.10
CA GLN A 102 4.12 29.17 10.07
C GLN A 102 2.81 29.91 9.83
N LEU A 103 1.65 29.23 9.95
CA LEU A 103 0.39 29.95 10.02
C LEU A 103 0.38 30.73 11.34
N PRO A 104 0.39 32.06 11.32
CA PRO A 104 0.32 32.83 12.55
C PRO A 104 -1.02 32.52 13.21
N ILE A 105 -0.98 32.12 14.47
CA ILE A 105 -2.12 32.19 15.39
C ILE A 105 -2.35 33.69 15.63
N ALA A 106 -2.89 34.37 14.64
CA ALA A 106 -3.21 35.78 14.74
C ALA A 106 -4.72 35.91 14.72
N ASN A 107 -5.29 36.27 15.83
CA ASN A 107 -6.52 37.01 16.18
C ASN A 107 -7.67 37.12 15.16
N TYR A 108 -7.74 36.35 14.11
CA TYR A 108 -8.84 36.29 13.15
C TYR A 108 -9.59 34.98 13.36
N GLN A 109 -10.75 35.02 14.03
CA GLN A 109 -11.62 33.86 14.22
C GLN A 109 -12.41 33.59 12.94
N SER A 110 -11.81 32.78 12.04
CA SER A 110 -12.53 32.27 10.88
C SER A 110 -13.44 31.11 11.30
N PRO A 111 -14.62 30.94 10.75
CA PRO A 111 -15.46 29.77 10.93
C PRO A 111 -14.75 28.46 10.54
N TRP A 112 -13.72 28.53 9.68
CA TRP A 112 -12.88 27.39 9.26
C TRP A 112 -11.69 27.10 10.19
N ASP A 113 -11.49 27.88 11.26
CA ASP A 113 -10.39 27.65 12.21
C ASP A 113 -10.60 26.35 12.98
N TRP A 114 -9.48 25.69 13.27
CA TRP A 114 -9.47 24.58 14.19
C TRP A 114 -9.71 25.05 15.63
N VAL A 115 -10.57 24.30 16.33
CA VAL A 115 -10.84 24.50 17.76
C VAL A 115 -10.58 23.18 18.45
N GLU A 116 -9.71 23.20 19.47
CA GLU A 116 -9.54 22.05 20.36
C GLU A 116 -10.85 21.75 21.11
N THR A 117 -11.19 20.48 21.18
CA THR A 117 -12.39 20.02 21.85
C THR A 117 -12.14 18.72 22.61
N ASP A 118 -13.09 18.29 23.41
CA ASP A 118 -13.02 17.00 24.08
C ASP A 118 -13.53 15.84 23.18
N TRP A 119 -13.23 14.62 23.58
CA TRP A 119 -13.63 13.43 22.85
C TRP A 119 -15.14 13.25 22.73
N GLU A 120 -15.88 13.61 23.80
CA GLU A 120 -17.33 13.48 23.82
C GLU A 120 -17.96 14.39 22.76
N THR A 121 -17.54 15.64 22.71
CA THR A 121 -17.98 16.63 21.71
C THR A 121 -17.60 16.21 20.31
N ALA A 122 -16.32 15.85 20.07
CA ALA A 122 -15.82 15.45 18.74
C ALA A 122 -16.59 14.23 18.20
N LEU A 123 -16.72 13.16 19.00
CA LEU A 123 -17.41 11.95 18.57
C LEU A 123 -18.92 12.16 18.37
N ASN A 124 -19.57 13.02 19.17
CA ASN A 124 -20.97 13.36 18.99
C ASN A 124 -21.21 14.16 17.71
N VAL A 125 -20.31 15.10 17.36
CA VAL A 125 -20.37 15.86 16.09
C VAL A 125 -20.21 14.89 14.92
N VAL A 126 -19.19 14.02 14.94
CA VAL A 126 -18.97 13.03 13.88
C VAL A 126 -20.15 12.09 13.73
N ALA A 127 -20.61 11.46 14.83
CA ALA A 127 -21.75 10.55 14.79
C ALA A 127 -23.02 11.25 14.29
N GLY A 128 -23.26 12.49 14.74
CA GLY A 128 -24.40 13.29 14.31
C GLY A 128 -24.41 13.57 12.82
N LYS A 129 -23.30 14.09 12.29
CA LYS A 129 -23.16 14.44 10.87
C LYS A 129 -23.19 13.22 9.95
N LEU A 130 -22.45 12.16 10.27
CA LEU A 130 -22.51 10.93 9.50
C LEU A 130 -23.92 10.33 9.46
N THR A 131 -24.62 10.29 10.60
CA THR A 131 -25.99 9.79 10.67
C THR A 131 -26.99 10.67 9.92
N GLU A 132 -26.84 11.97 9.99
CA GLU A 132 -27.66 12.94 9.24
C GLU A 132 -27.52 12.73 7.74
N ILE A 133 -26.28 12.67 7.24
CA ILE A 133 -26.00 12.47 5.80
C ILE A 133 -26.50 11.11 5.34
N TYR A 134 -26.28 10.05 6.13
CA TYR A 134 -26.82 8.72 5.84
C TYR A 134 -28.35 8.69 5.75
N LYS A 135 -29.06 9.33 6.67
CA LYS A 135 -30.54 9.40 6.64
C LYS A 135 -31.08 10.12 5.41
N ARG A 136 -30.34 11.09 4.86
CA ARG A 136 -30.73 11.85 3.66
C ARG A 136 -30.30 11.18 2.36
N GLY A 137 -29.10 10.58 2.33
CA GLY A 137 -28.45 10.11 1.12
C GLY A 137 -28.32 8.58 1.02
N GLY A 138 -28.63 7.84 2.09
CA GLY A 138 -28.48 6.39 2.12
C GLY A 138 -27.02 5.90 2.14
N ALA A 139 -26.86 4.61 1.87
CA ALA A 139 -25.57 3.94 1.87
C ALA A 139 -24.58 4.50 0.82
N ASP A 140 -25.09 4.91 -0.32
CA ASP A 140 -24.27 5.41 -1.45
C ASP A 140 -23.63 6.78 -1.15
N ALA A 141 -24.16 7.54 -0.18
CA ALA A 141 -23.58 8.82 0.25
C ALA A 141 -22.37 8.68 1.17
N MET A 142 -22.07 7.46 1.64
CA MET A 142 -21.07 7.18 2.67
C MET A 142 -19.87 6.43 2.08
N ALA A 143 -18.66 6.84 2.45
CA ALA A 143 -17.43 6.13 2.09
C ALA A 143 -16.36 6.21 3.18
N VAL A 144 -15.42 5.26 3.15
CA VAL A 144 -14.31 5.20 4.10
C VAL A 144 -13.02 4.75 3.43
N TYR A 145 -11.91 5.40 3.80
CA TYR A 145 -10.55 4.96 3.51
C TYR A 145 -9.95 4.32 4.75
N CYS A 146 -9.67 3.03 4.65
CA CYS A 146 -8.89 2.27 5.63
C CYS A 146 -7.39 2.45 5.39
N CYS A 147 -6.53 1.98 6.29
CA CYS A 147 -5.11 2.31 6.28
C CYS A 147 -4.19 1.10 6.37
N ALA A 148 -3.27 0.99 5.44
CA ALA A 148 -2.21 -0.01 5.50
C ALA A 148 -1.12 0.27 6.57
N LYS A 149 -1.23 1.33 7.36
CA LYS A 149 -0.38 1.64 8.52
C LYS A 149 -1.03 1.28 9.85
N ALA A 150 -2.36 1.20 9.85
CA ALA A 150 -3.14 0.78 11.00
C ALA A 150 -3.04 -0.75 11.21
N THR A 151 -3.38 -1.24 12.39
CA THR A 151 -3.35 -2.66 12.69
C THR A 151 -4.43 -3.44 11.95
N ASN A 152 -4.35 -4.76 11.98
CA ASN A 152 -5.42 -5.62 11.45
C ASN A 152 -6.74 -5.32 12.15
N GLU A 153 -6.69 -5.16 13.46
CA GLU A 153 -7.85 -4.90 14.32
C GLU A 153 -8.51 -3.56 13.99
N ASP A 154 -7.70 -2.50 13.77
CA ASP A 154 -8.20 -1.17 13.40
C ASP A 154 -8.92 -1.22 12.05
N ASN A 155 -8.31 -1.87 11.04
CA ASN A 155 -8.90 -2.02 9.71
C ASN A 155 -10.17 -2.87 9.72
N TYR A 156 -10.18 -3.97 10.51
CA TYR A 156 -11.35 -4.82 10.67
C TYR A 156 -12.53 -4.05 11.25
N LEU A 157 -12.32 -3.29 12.31
CA LEU A 157 -13.40 -2.54 12.94
C LEU A 157 -13.93 -1.41 12.06
N LEU A 158 -13.05 -0.70 11.36
CA LEU A 158 -13.47 0.42 10.55
C LEU A 158 -14.35 -0.03 9.36
N GLN A 159 -13.96 -1.09 8.65
CA GLN A 159 -14.78 -1.65 7.59
C GLN A 159 -16.08 -2.27 8.14
N LYS A 160 -16.03 -2.94 9.32
CA LYS A 160 -17.21 -3.47 10.00
C LYS A 160 -18.21 -2.35 10.31
N MET A 161 -17.75 -1.22 10.86
CA MET A 161 -18.59 -0.08 11.19
C MET A 161 -19.36 0.44 9.97
N PHE A 162 -18.68 0.66 8.86
CA PHE A 162 -19.34 1.17 7.65
C PHE A 162 -20.32 0.16 7.04
N ARG A 163 -19.95 -1.12 7.01
CA ARG A 163 -20.83 -2.17 6.46
C ARG A 163 -22.02 -2.47 7.35
N ALA A 164 -21.81 -2.64 8.66
CA ALA A 164 -22.88 -2.99 9.57
C ALA A 164 -23.83 -1.83 9.85
N LEU A 165 -23.34 -0.60 9.99
CA LEU A 165 -24.17 0.54 10.39
C LEU A 165 -24.69 1.36 9.22
N PHE A 166 -23.87 1.61 8.19
CA PHE A 166 -24.26 2.39 7.02
C PHE A 166 -24.64 1.56 5.80
N ARG A 167 -24.51 0.22 5.89
CA ARG A 167 -24.91 -0.71 4.80
C ARG A 167 -24.20 -0.40 3.48
N THR A 168 -22.96 0.12 3.54
CA THR A 168 -22.17 0.47 2.36
C THR A 168 -20.93 -0.41 2.23
N ASN A 169 -20.57 -0.76 1.00
CA ASN A 169 -19.31 -1.39 0.64
C ASN A 169 -18.32 -0.39 0.02
N ASN A 170 -18.57 0.92 0.10
CA ASN A 170 -17.63 1.98 -0.30
C ASN A 170 -16.49 2.05 0.73
N VAL A 171 -15.73 0.98 0.81
CA VAL A 171 -14.63 0.73 1.74
C VAL A 171 -13.42 0.33 0.92
N ASP A 172 -12.36 1.10 0.92
CA ASP A 172 -11.15 0.74 0.19
C ASP A 172 -9.91 1.29 0.92
N HIS A 173 -8.71 0.97 0.45
CA HIS A 173 -7.47 1.45 1.04
C HIS A 173 -6.37 1.55 -0.03
N CYS A 174 -5.16 1.99 0.37
CA CYS A 174 -4.05 2.27 -0.53
C CYS A 174 -3.62 1.13 -1.46
N THR A 175 -4.05 -0.13 -1.24
CA THR A 175 -3.75 -1.24 -2.17
C THR A 175 -4.29 -0.96 -3.55
N ARG A 176 -5.35 -0.13 -3.66
CA ARG A 176 -5.95 0.28 -4.94
C ARG A 176 -4.93 0.95 -5.84
N LEU A 177 -4.14 1.85 -5.32
CA LEU A 177 -3.11 2.56 -6.06
C LEU A 177 -1.78 1.78 -6.13
N CYS A 178 -1.56 0.85 -5.20
CA CYS A 178 -0.29 0.15 -5.05
C CYS A 178 -0.23 -1.14 -5.87
N HIS A 179 -1.08 -2.12 -5.55
CA HIS A 179 -1.00 -3.48 -6.08
C HIS A 179 -2.32 -4.02 -6.66
N ALA A 180 -3.30 -3.18 -6.97
CA ALA A 180 -4.57 -3.62 -7.53
C ALA A 180 -4.41 -4.47 -8.79
N GLY A 181 -3.52 -4.07 -9.72
CA GLY A 181 -3.21 -4.84 -10.91
C GLY A 181 -2.66 -6.25 -10.59
N SER A 182 -1.74 -6.36 -9.62
CA SER A 182 -1.22 -7.66 -9.16
C SER A 182 -2.29 -8.50 -8.48
N VAL A 183 -3.13 -7.89 -7.62
CA VAL A 183 -4.25 -8.58 -6.96
C VAL A 183 -5.22 -9.13 -7.99
N ALA A 184 -5.62 -8.32 -8.97
CA ALA A 184 -6.54 -8.74 -10.03
C ALA A 184 -5.96 -9.89 -10.86
N ALA A 185 -4.69 -9.81 -11.28
CA ALA A 185 -4.03 -10.85 -12.07
C ALA A 185 -3.95 -12.17 -11.29
N LEU A 186 -3.48 -12.13 -10.04
CA LEU A 186 -3.35 -13.33 -9.20
C LEU A 186 -4.72 -13.95 -8.89
N GLN A 187 -5.74 -13.16 -8.56
CA GLN A 187 -7.10 -13.66 -8.33
C GLN A 187 -7.67 -14.35 -9.57
N GLN A 188 -7.50 -13.75 -10.76
CA GLN A 188 -7.96 -14.34 -12.02
C GLN A 188 -7.19 -15.61 -12.40
N ALA A 189 -5.88 -15.62 -12.19
CA ALA A 189 -5.02 -16.73 -12.60
C ALA A 189 -5.03 -17.91 -11.62
N ILE A 190 -5.01 -17.66 -10.30
CA ILE A 190 -4.82 -18.70 -9.29
C ILE A 190 -5.86 -18.67 -8.16
N GLY A 191 -6.72 -17.64 -8.08
CA GLY A 191 -7.72 -17.51 -7.01
C GLY A 191 -7.15 -17.05 -5.67
N SER A 192 -5.96 -16.42 -5.66
CA SER A 192 -5.31 -15.86 -4.48
C SER A 192 -4.59 -14.58 -4.86
N SER A 193 -4.36 -13.68 -3.91
CA SER A 193 -3.64 -12.43 -4.16
C SER A 193 -2.35 -12.30 -3.33
N ALA A 194 -2.06 -13.30 -2.51
CA ALA A 194 -0.92 -13.29 -1.60
C ALA A 194 0.39 -13.77 -2.28
N MET A 195 1.51 -13.38 -1.70
CA MET A 195 2.83 -13.90 -2.03
C MET A 195 2.87 -15.42 -1.80
N SER A 196 3.34 -16.21 -2.78
CA SER A 196 3.25 -17.66 -2.69
C SER A 196 4.27 -18.29 -1.74
N ASN A 197 5.44 -17.68 -1.58
CA ASN A 197 6.55 -18.16 -0.77
C ASN A 197 7.01 -17.09 0.22
N THR A 198 7.76 -17.43 1.26
CA THR A 198 8.35 -16.44 2.14
C THR A 198 9.53 -15.74 1.49
N ALA A 199 9.74 -14.47 1.84
CA ALA A 199 10.85 -13.68 1.31
C ALA A 199 12.22 -14.31 1.62
N SER A 200 12.37 -14.98 2.76
CA SER A 200 13.60 -15.67 3.16
C SER A 200 13.98 -16.85 2.28
N GLN A 201 13.04 -17.39 1.49
CA GLN A 201 13.32 -18.48 0.55
C GLN A 201 14.12 -18.03 -0.69
N VAL A 202 14.36 -16.71 -0.86
CA VAL A 202 15.22 -16.21 -1.95
C VAL A 202 16.62 -16.85 -1.95
N ILE A 203 17.13 -17.25 -0.80
CA ILE A 203 18.43 -17.95 -0.69
C ILE A 203 18.43 -19.37 -1.26
N LEU A 204 17.25 -19.93 -1.56
CA LEU A 204 17.07 -21.25 -2.17
C LEU A 204 16.91 -21.18 -3.70
N ASN A 205 16.90 -19.98 -4.27
CA ASN A 205 16.77 -19.79 -5.71
C ASN A 205 18.10 -20.07 -6.42
N ASP A 206 18.04 -20.75 -7.56
CA ASP A 206 19.16 -20.79 -8.52
C ASP A 206 19.11 -19.56 -9.44
N VAL A 207 17.90 -19.15 -9.84
CA VAL A 207 17.64 -17.95 -10.62
C VAL A 207 16.44 -17.20 -10.03
N PHE A 208 16.49 -15.87 -10.03
CA PHE A 208 15.30 -15.09 -9.72
C PHE A 208 15.22 -13.80 -10.54
N ILE A 209 13.98 -13.43 -10.87
CA ILE A 209 13.65 -12.19 -11.56
C ILE A 209 13.23 -11.13 -10.53
N VAL A 210 13.78 -9.92 -10.64
CA VAL A 210 13.32 -8.73 -9.93
C VAL A 210 12.77 -7.76 -10.95
N ALA A 211 11.45 -7.56 -11.00
CA ALA A 211 10.78 -6.77 -12.01
C ALA A 211 10.08 -5.55 -11.41
N GLY A 212 10.38 -4.34 -11.93
CA GLY A 212 9.74 -3.09 -11.51
C GLY A 212 9.80 -2.85 -10.00
N SER A 213 10.96 -3.17 -9.37
CA SER A 213 11.15 -3.07 -7.93
C SER A 213 12.55 -2.63 -7.56
N ASN A 214 12.71 -1.38 -7.15
CA ASN A 214 13.94 -0.96 -6.47
C ASN A 214 13.94 -1.51 -5.03
N THR A 215 14.24 -2.79 -4.90
CA THR A 215 14.12 -3.53 -3.63
C THR A 215 15.09 -3.00 -2.58
N SER A 216 16.26 -2.49 -2.97
CA SER A 216 17.25 -1.90 -2.04
C SER A 216 16.70 -0.68 -1.29
N GLU A 217 15.83 0.10 -1.89
CA GLU A 217 15.21 1.28 -1.27
C GLU A 217 13.85 0.96 -0.64
N ASN A 218 13.05 0.10 -1.30
CA ASN A 218 11.68 -0.20 -0.88
C ASN A 218 11.57 -1.29 0.19
N HIS A 219 12.39 -2.34 0.08
CA HIS A 219 12.40 -3.53 0.95
C HIS A 219 13.86 -3.91 1.31
N PRO A 220 14.62 -3.02 1.98
CA PRO A 220 16.08 -3.15 2.08
C PRO A 220 16.55 -4.49 2.65
N ILE A 221 15.80 -5.08 3.57
CA ILE A 221 16.20 -6.35 4.20
C ILE A 221 15.99 -7.53 3.24
N ILE A 222 14.94 -7.50 2.40
CA ILE A 222 14.78 -8.50 1.33
C ILE A 222 15.92 -8.34 0.31
N ALA A 223 16.28 -7.10 -0.04
CA ALA A 223 17.42 -6.85 -0.93
C ALA A 223 18.75 -7.37 -0.36
N LEU A 224 18.97 -7.29 0.95
CA LEU A 224 20.14 -7.91 1.59
C LEU A 224 20.14 -9.44 1.41
N GLN A 225 18.98 -10.08 1.55
CA GLN A 225 18.85 -11.54 1.33
C GLN A 225 19.04 -11.89 -0.16
N MET A 226 18.56 -11.06 -1.10
CA MET A 226 18.81 -11.24 -2.54
C MET A 226 20.32 -11.13 -2.86
N LYS A 227 21.00 -10.14 -2.31
CA LYS A 227 22.46 -9.97 -2.46
C LYS A 227 23.23 -11.15 -1.81
N GLU A 228 22.74 -11.67 -0.70
CA GLU A 228 23.28 -12.87 -0.05
C GLU A 228 23.10 -14.10 -0.94
N ALA A 229 21.92 -14.29 -1.53
CA ALA A 229 21.65 -15.39 -2.47
C ALA A 229 22.65 -15.40 -3.64
N VAL A 230 22.92 -14.23 -4.23
CA VAL A 230 23.90 -14.10 -5.32
C VAL A 230 25.31 -14.37 -4.82
N ARG A 231 25.75 -13.68 -3.75
CA ARG A 231 27.17 -13.69 -3.32
C ARG A 231 27.60 -14.96 -2.62
N LYS A 232 26.71 -15.59 -1.86
CA LYS A 232 27.05 -16.76 -1.02
C LYS A 232 26.47 -18.08 -1.50
N HIS A 233 25.34 -18.01 -2.24
CA HIS A 233 24.63 -19.23 -2.66
C HIS A 233 24.69 -19.45 -4.18
N GLY A 234 25.33 -18.56 -4.95
CA GLY A 234 25.55 -18.70 -6.39
C GLY A 234 24.30 -18.48 -7.24
N ALA A 235 23.25 -17.90 -6.67
CA ALA A 235 22.04 -17.55 -7.40
C ALA A 235 22.32 -16.50 -8.49
N LYS A 236 21.63 -16.59 -9.62
CA LYS A 236 21.68 -15.61 -10.70
C LYS A 236 20.45 -14.71 -10.66
N MET A 237 20.67 -13.41 -10.70
CA MET A 237 19.60 -12.41 -10.69
C MET A 237 19.41 -11.80 -12.06
N ILE A 238 18.14 -11.68 -12.49
CA ILE A 238 17.71 -10.93 -13.66
C ILE A 238 16.93 -9.71 -13.16
N VAL A 239 17.38 -8.50 -13.51
CA VAL A 239 16.69 -7.27 -13.17
C VAL A 239 15.96 -6.74 -14.41
N ILE A 240 14.65 -6.47 -14.27
CA ILE A 240 13.80 -5.86 -15.32
C ILE A 240 13.30 -4.52 -14.76
N ASP A 241 13.99 -3.44 -15.09
CA ASP A 241 13.68 -2.09 -14.58
C ASP A 241 14.26 -1.03 -15.52
N PRO A 242 13.54 0.05 -15.82
CA PRO A 242 14.06 1.15 -16.65
C PRO A 242 15.22 1.90 -15.99
N ARG A 243 15.30 1.87 -14.66
CA ARG A 243 16.37 2.53 -13.90
C ARG A 243 17.48 1.53 -13.56
N ARG A 244 18.72 2.01 -13.58
CA ARG A 244 19.88 1.27 -13.06
C ARG A 244 19.85 1.30 -11.53
N ILE A 245 18.96 0.47 -10.96
CA ILE A 245 18.85 0.31 -9.51
C ILE A 245 20.07 -0.43 -8.93
N ASP A 246 20.32 -0.25 -7.65
CA ASP A 246 21.46 -0.86 -6.94
C ASP A 246 21.61 -2.39 -7.13
N LEU A 247 20.50 -3.11 -7.31
CA LEU A 247 20.55 -4.55 -7.57
C LEU A 247 21.17 -4.92 -8.93
N VAL A 248 21.26 -3.99 -9.88
CA VAL A 248 21.91 -4.23 -11.19
C VAL A 248 23.38 -4.60 -11.01
N ASP A 249 24.06 -4.06 -9.99
CA ASP A 249 25.47 -4.37 -9.69
C ASP A 249 25.68 -5.81 -9.20
N PHE A 250 24.59 -6.53 -8.91
CA PHE A 250 24.59 -7.94 -8.50
C PHE A 250 23.93 -8.84 -9.55
N ALA A 251 23.34 -8.26 -10.59
CA ALA A 251 22.59 -9.00 -11.58
C ALA A 251 23.52 -9.68 -12.61
N GLU A 252 23.17 -10.89 -13.02
CA GLU A 252 23.73 -11.56 -14.19
C GLU A 252 23.25 -10.91 -15.49
N LEU A 253 22.05 -10.29 -15.44
CA LEU A 253 21.42 -9.66 -16.60
C LEU A 253 20.51 -8.51 -16.17
N TRP A 254 20.61 -7.40 -16.86
CA TRP A 254 19.72 -6.25 -16.72
C TRP A 254 18.98 -5.98 -18.03
N LEU A 255 17.66 -5.89 -17.97
CA LEU A 255 16.77 -5.56 -19.08
C LEU A 255 16.21 -4.14 -18.86
N PRO A 256 16.85 -3.08 -19.39
CA PRO A 256 16.45 -1.68 -19.22
C PRO A 256 15.29 -1.31 -20.17
N LEU A 257 14.12 -1.86 -19.94
CA LEU A 257 12.98 -1.65 -20.82
C LEU A 257 12.44 -0.21 -20.76
N LYS A 258 11.94 0.31 -21.87
CA LYS A 258 11.14 1.54 -21.88
C LYS A 258 9.93 1.40 -20.96
N PRO A 259 9.63 2.36 -20.08
CA PRO A 259 8.45 2.29 -19.21
C PRO A 259 7.18 1.99 -19.99
N GLY A 260 6.35 1.04 -19.49
CA GLY A 260 5.12 0.63 -20.15
C GLY A 260 5.23 -0.55 -21.11
N THR A 261 6.42 -1.10 -21.36
CA THR A 261 6.63 -2.18 -22.33
C THR A 261 6.87 -3.57 -21.70
N ASN A 262 6.38 -3.76 -20.47
CA ASN A 262 6.55 -5.04 -19.75
C ASN A 262 5.90 -6.22 -20.49
N VAL A 263 4.69 -6.06 -21.03
CA VAL A 263 3.95 -7.15 -21.70
C VAL A 263 4.72 -7.69 -22.90
N PRO A 264 5.22 -6.87 -23.86
CA PRO A 264 6.04 -7.37 -24.97
C PRO A 264 7.27 -8.14 -24.51
N VAL A 265 8.04 -7.62 -23.56
CA VAL A 265 9.28 -8.27 -23.06
C VAL A 265 8.98 -9.62 -22.41
N LEU A 266 8.02 -9.66 -21.49
CA LEU A 266 7.66 -10.88 -20.76
C LEU A 266 6.98 -11.93 -21.65
N SER A 267 6.14 -11.49 -22.61
CA SER A 267 5.52 -12.38 -23.57
C SER A 267 6.53 -12.93 -24.59
N ALA A 268 7.54 -12.14 -24.96
CA ALA A 268 8.64 -12.63 -25.79
C ALA A 268 9.50 -13.67 -25.05
N MET A 269 9.75 -13.49 -23.74
CA MET A 269 10.37 -14.54 -22.92
C MET A 269 9.52 -15.82 -22.94
N ALA A 270 8.19 -15.70 -22.80
CA ALA A 270 7.29 -16.85 -22.89
C ALA A 270 7.34 -17.52 -24.26
N GLN A 271 7.40 -16.75 -25.37
CA GLN A 271 7.56 -17.29 -26.72
C GLN A 271 8.84 -18.11 -26.87
N VAL A 272 9.97 -17.58 -26.40
CA VAL A 272 11.26 -18.30 -26.42
C VAL A 272 11.16 -19.62 -25.65
N ILE A 273 10.55 -19.63 -24.46
CA ILE A 273 10.35 -20.85 -23.66
C ILE A 273 9.56 -21.90 -24.46
N VAL A 274 8.52 -21.48 -25.18
CA VAL A 274 7.72 -22.38 -26.02
C VAL A 274 8.49 -22.87 -27.24
N GLN A 275 9.13 -21.96 -28.00
CA GLN A 275 9.84 -22.31 -29.24
C GLN A 275 11.07 -23.20 -29.01
N GLU A 276 11.75 -23.02 -27.90
CA GLU A 276 12.94 -23.81 -27.53
C GLU A 276 12.60 -25.08 -26.74
N ASN A 277 11.31 -25.45 -26.64
CA ASN A 277 10.84 -26.65 -25.94
C ASN A 277 11.24 -26.69 -24.43
N LEU A 278 11.25 -25.54 -23.77
CA LEU A 278 11.59 -25.39 -22.37
C LEU A 278 10.35 -25.44 -21.44
N VAL A 279 9.18 -25.73 -21.99
CA VAL A 279 7.90 -25.83 -21.26
C VAL A 279 7.88 -27.06 -20.38
N ASN A 280 7.50 -26.91 -19.12
CA ASN A 280 7.19 -28.01 -18.22
C ASN A 280 5.77 -28.54 -18.50
N TRP A 281 5.64 -29.43 -19.48
CA TRP A 281 4.34 -29.96 -19.92
C TRP A 281 3.62 -30.76 -18.85
N ASP A 282 4.35 -31.42 -17.95
CA ASP A 282 3.73 -32.18 -16.86
C ASP A 282 2.98 -31.23 -15.92
N PHE A 283 3.58 -30.10 -15.59
CA PHE A 283 2.93 -29.06 -14.78
C PHE A 283 1.79 -28.39 -15.56
N VAL A 284 2.04 -27.97 -16.79
CA VAL A 284 1.03 -27.29 -17.62
C VAL A 284 -0.22 -28.15 -17.76
N ASN A 285 -0.08 -29.40 -18.14
CA ASN A 285 -1.19 -30.32 -18.37
C ASN A 285 -1.94 -30.70 -17.09
N SER A 286 -1.22 -30.87 -15.97
CA SER A 286 -1.84 -31.30 -14.70
C SER A 286 -2.44 -30.15 -13.89
N ARG A 287 -1.80 -28.97 -13.91
CA ARG A 287 -2.09 -27.86 -12.98
C ARG A 287 -2.75 -26.64 -13.62
N THR A 288 -2.80 -26.55 -14.97
CA THR A 288 -3.29 -25.33 -15.65
C THR A 288 -4.39 -25.61 -16.69
N GLU A 289 -5.03 -24.54 -17.16
CA GLU A 289 -6.00 -24.55 -18.26
C GLU A 289 -5.77 -23.34 -19.19
N GLY A 290 -6.21 -23.44 -20.45
CA GLY A 290 -6.11 -22.37 -21.45
C GLY A 290 -4.73 -22.22 -22.10
N ALA A 291 -3.81 -23.16 -21.90
CA ALA A 291 -2.44 -23.09 -22.42
C ALA A 291 -2.39 -23.03 -23.95
N GLU A 292 -3.20 -23.81 -24.67
CA GLU A 292 -3.20 -23.87 -26.13
C GLU A 292 -3.50 -22.48 -26.76
N GLY A 293 -4.58 -21.83 -26.35
CA GLY A 293 -4.93 -20.51 -26.84
C GLY A 293 -3.91 -19.43 -26.45
N PHE A 294 -3.34 -19.52 -25.26
CA PHE A 294 -2.26 -18.63 -24.84
C PHE A 294 -1.00 -18.79 -25.70
N ILE A 295 -0.54 -20.02 -25.91
CA ILE A 295 0.64 -20.32 -26.73
C ILE A 295 0.46 -19.82 -28.17
N ALA A 296 -0.71 -20.06 -28.76
CA ALA A 296 -1.02 -19.53 -30.09
C ALA A 296 -0.95 -18.00 -30.15
N SER A 297 -1.36 -17.31 -29.09
CA SER A 297 -1.32 -15.84 -29.01
C SER A 297 0.10 -15.25 -28.91
N LEU A 298 1.10 -16.06 -28.60
CA LEU A 298 2.50 -15.63 -28.49
C LEU A 298 3.19 -15.40 -29.85
N GLU A 299 2.61 -15.83 -30.96
CA GLU A 299 3.23 -15.74 -32.30
C GLU A 299 3.73 -14.31 -32.62
N LYS A 300 2.95 -13.30 -32.25
CA LYS A 300 3.27 -11.89 -32.46
C LYS A 300 4.37 -11.32 -31.56
N PHE A 301 4.66 -11.96 -30.42
CA PHE A 301 5.59 -11.46 -29.41
C PHE A 301 7.00 -12.05 -29.62
N THR A 302 7.59 -11.84 -30.79
CA THR A 302 8.98 -12.27 -31.02
C THR A 302 9.96 -11.42 -30.21
N PRO A 303 11.16 -11.93 -29.86
CA PRO A 303 12.19 -11.11 -29.22
C PRO A 303 12.54 -9.85 -30.01
N GLU A 304 12.55 -9.91 -31.36
CA GLU A 304 12.79 -8.77 -32.24
C GLU A 304 11.68 -7.73 -32.17
N TYR A 305 10.42 -8.16 -32.12
CA TYR A 305 9.30 -7.24 -31.87
C TYR A 305 9.41 -6.58 -30.51
N ALA A 306 9.76 -7.35 -29.47
CA ALA A 306 9.95 -6.80 -28.12
C ALA A 306 11.10 -5.83 -28.06
N GLU A 307 12.23 -6.09 -28.76
CA GLU A 307 13.36 -5.15 -28.90
C GLU A 307 12.92 -3.84 -29.54
N GLN A 308 12.18 -3.91 -30.65
CA GLN A 308 11.70 -2.72 -31.35
C GLN A 308 10.82 -1.83 -30.44
N VAL A 309 9.98 -2.44 -29.61
CA VAL A 309 9.02 -1.71 -28.74
C VAL A 309 9.68 -1.23 -27.45
N SER A 310 10.54 -2.05 -26.85
CA SER A 310 11.06 -1.81 -25.50
C SER A 310 12.47 -1.26 -25.44
N GLY A 311 13.26 -1.40 -26.52
CA GLY A 311 14.67 -1.09 -26.56
C GLY A 311 15.57 -2.16 -25.89
N VAL A 312 15.01 -3.25 -25.38
CA VAL A 312 15.81 -4.34 -24.79
C VAL A 312 16.29 -5.26 -25.92
N PRO A 313 17.60 -5.55 -26.05
CA PRO A 313 18.13 -6.41 -27.09
C PRO A 313 17.46 -7.80 -27.12
N ALA A 314 17.08 -8.27 -28.31
CA ALA A 314 16.40 -9.55 -28.49
C ALA A 314 17.19 -10.73 -27.88
N GLU A 315 18.52 -10.70 -27.98
CA GLU A 315 19.36 -11.75 -27.40
C GLU A 315 19.37 -11.74 -25.87
N ASP A 316 19.25 -10.57 -25.23
CA ASP A 316 19.13 -10.48 -23.77
C ASP A 316 17.77 -11.02 -23.30
N ILE A 317 16.69 -10.82 -24.08
CA ILE A 317 15.38 -11.42 -23.83
C ILE A 317 15.47 -12.95 -23.92
N ARG A 318 16.16 -13.49 -24.94
CA ARG A 318 16.40 -14.94 -25.07
C ARG A 318 17.21 -15.49 -23.92
N LYS A 319 18.29 -14.78 -23.56
CA LYS A 319 19.16 -15.15 -22.42
C LYS A 319 18.36 -15.20 -21.12
N ALA A 320 17.53 -14.18 -20.85
CA ALA A 320 16.65 -14.14 -19.68
C ALA A 320 15.68 -15.32 -19.65
N ALA A 321 15.03 -15.61 -20.76
CA ALA A 321 14.07 -16.70 -20.90
C ALA A 321 14.72 -18.07 -20.62
N ARG A 322 15.87 -18.34 -21.26
CA ARG A 322 16.64 -19.57 -21.06
C ARG A 322 17.11 -19.72 -19.61
N MET A 323 17.69 -18.65 -19.02
CA MET A 323 18.15 -18.67 -17.63
C MET A 323 17.00 -19.03 -16.67
N TYR A 324 15.84 -18.39 -16.82
CA TYR A 324 14.70 -18.63 -15.96
C TYR A 324 14.11 -20.03 -16.14
N ALA A 325 13.94 -20.48 -17.39
CA ALA A 325 13.26 -21.72 -17.70
C ALA A 325 14.10 -22.97 -17.35
N THR A 326 15.44 -22.89 -17.49
CA THR A 326 16.31 -24.04 -17.24
C THR A 326 16.78 -24.17 -15.79
N ALA A 327 16.45 -23.21 -14.94
CA ALA A 327 16.77 -23.26 -13.52
C ALA A 327 16.00 -24.41 -12.82
N LYS A 328 16.60 -25.04 -11.82
CA LYS A 328 15.90 -26.01 -10.97
C LYS A 328 14.88 -25.31 -10.08
N ASN A 329 15.29 -24.22 -9.45
CA ASN A 329 14.46 -23.38 -8.59
C ASN A 329 14.53 -21.92 -9.08
N ALA A 330 13.44 -21.41 -9.63
CA ALA A 330 13.36 -20.02 -9.99
C ALA A 330 12.13 -19.32 -9.37
N ALA A 331 12.29 -18.05 -9.02
CA ALA A 331 11.24 -17.22 -8.44
C ALA A 331 11.14 -15.88 -9.15
N ILE A 332 9.97 -15.26 -9.04
CA ILE A 332 9.72 -13.92 -9.54
C ILE A 332 9.33 -13.01 -8.37
N TYR A 333 10.04 -11.90 -8.22
CA TYR A 333 9.76 -10.83 -7.27
C TYR A 333 9.43 -9.56 -8.05
N TRP A 334 8.33 -8.89 -7.71
CA TRP A 334 7.97 -7.66 -8.42
C TRP A 334 7.37 -6.61 -7.51
N GLY A 335 7.51 -5.36 -7.94
CA GLY A 335 6.99 -4.19 -7.24
C GLY A 335 5.95 -3.41 -8.04
N MET A 336 5.80 -2.14 -7.69
CA MET A 336 4.81 -1.24 -8.28
C MET A 336 5.10 -0.89 -9.75
N GLY A 337 6.36 -1.00 -10.21
CA GLY A 337 6.70 -0.79 -11.63
C GLY A 337 6.06 -1.81 -12.58
N ILE A 338 5.57 -2.93 -12.05
CA ILE A 338 4.71 -3.89 -12.78
C ILE A 338 3.24 -3.55 -12.58
N SER A 339 2.82 -3.26 -11.35
CA SER A 339 1.41 -3.22 -10.96
C SER A 339 0.75 -1.86 -11.16
N GLN A 340 1.48 -0.75 -11.01
CA GLN A 340 0.98 0.62 -10.99
C GLN A 340 1.03 1.27 -12.37
N LEU A 341 0.60 0.53 -13.37
CA LEU A 341 0.50 0.95 -14.77
C LEU A 341 -0.96 0.84 -15.24
N SER A 342 -1.33 1.58 -16.30
CA SER A 342 -2.66 1.46 -16.90
C SER A 342 -2.98 0.03 -17.36
N HIS A 343 -1.96 -0.77 -17.70
CA HIS A 343 -2.04 -2.19 -18.05
C HIS A 343 -1.33 -3.10 -17.01
N GLY A 344 -1.29 -2.68 -15.75
CA GLY A 344 -0.60 -3.41 -14.67
C GLY A 344 -1.11 -4.83 -14.44
N THR A 345 -2.41 -5.09 -14.65
CA THR A 345 -2.97 -6.44 -14.59
C THR A 345 -2.36 -7.35 -15.66
N ALA A 346 -2.25 -6.89 -16.91
CA ALA A 346 -1.63 -7.65 -17.98
C ALA A 346 -0.14 -7.88 -17.75
N SER A 347 0.58 -6.87 -17.21
CA SER A 347 2.00 -6.99 -16.86
C SER A 347 2.24 -8.04 -15.78
N ALA A 348 1.43 -8.05 -14.72
CA ALA A 348 1.50 -9.06 -13.65
C ALA A 348 1.10 -10.46 -14.16
N MET A 349 0.09 -10.53 -15.03
CA MET A 349 -0.36 -11.77 -15.66
C MET A 349 0.75 -12.41 -16.52
N ALA A 350 1.51 -11.59 -17.26
CA ALA A 350 2.65 -12.08 -18.04
C ALA A 350 3.73 -12.74 -17.16
N LEU A 351 4.00 -12.20 -15.96
CA LEU A 351 4.91 -12.84 -14.98
C LEU A 351 4.35 -14.18 -14.48
N ILE A 352 3.03 -14.26 -14.23
CA ILE A 352 2.37 -15.49 -13.81
C ILE A 352 2.49 -16.57 -14.90
N HIS A 353 2.33 -16.19 -16.17
CA HIS A 353 2.45 -17.12 -17.30
C HIS A 353 3.86 -17.72 -17.41
N LEU A 354 4.92 -16.96 -17.13
CA LEU A 354 6.28 -17.50 -17.09
C LEU A 354 6.40 -18.62 -16.04
N ALA A 355 5.85 -18.39 -14.83
CA ALA A 355 5.87 -19.40 -13.77
C ALA A 355 5.01 -20.64 -14.12
N PHE A 356 3.90 -20.45 -14.84
CA PHE A 356 3.07 -21.56 -15.28
C PHE A 356 3.76 -22.40 -16.35
N LEU A 357 4.36 -21.77 -17.38
CA LEU A 357 5.08 -22.50 -18.43
C LEU A 357 6.20 -23.37 -17.88
N THR A 358 6.87 -22.92 -16.82
CA THR A 358 8.08 -23.58 -16.25
C THR A 358 7.81 -24.39 -14.99
N GLY A 359 6.63 -24.29 -14.39
CA GLY A 359 6.28 -24.96 -13.15
C GLY A 359 7.03 -24.39 -11.91
N HIS A 360 7.50 -23.14 -11.98
CA HIS A 360 8.20 -22.49 -10.86
C HIS A 360 7.23 -21.89 -9.84
N ILE A 361 6.34 -22.72 -9.30
CA ILE A 361 5.39 -22.37 -8.25
C ILE A 361 5.00 -23.63 -7.47
N GLY A 362 4.68 -23.47 -6.18
CA GLY A 362 4.17 -24.55 -5.33
C GLY A 362 5.25 -25.42 -4.68
N ARG A 363 6.50 -24.96 -4.63
CA ARG A 363 7.62 -25.61 -3.92
C ARG A 363 8.60 -24.59 -3.38
N ASP A 364 9.40 -24.99 -2.42
CA ASP A 364 10.41 -24.11 -1.80
C ASP A 364 11.42 -23.62 -2.84
N GLY A 365 11.84 -22.36 -2.70
CA GLY A 365 12.78 -21.72 -3.61
C GLY A 365 12.19 -21.42 -5.00
N THR A 366 10.88 -21.36 -5.13
CA THR A 366 10.18 -20.90 -6.35
C THR A 366 9.17 -19.82 -6.00
N GLY A 367 8.29 -19.47 -6.91
CA GLY A 367 7.05 -18.74 -6.61
C GLY A 367 6.87 -17.39 -7.26
N LEU A 368 5.66 -16.91 -7.04
CA LEU A 368 5.14 -15.60 -7.45
C LEU A 368 5.10 -14.70 -6.23
N ASN A 369 5.97 -13.70 -6.19
CA ASN A 369 6.27 -12.95 -4.97
C ASN A 369 6.09 -11.43 -5.15
N PRO A 370 4.84 -10.91 -5.15
CA PRO A 370 4.58 -9.47 -5.13
C PRO A 370 5.07 -8.85 -3.82
N LEU A 371 5.99 -7.91 -3.92
CA LEU A 371 6.56 -7.21 -2.77
C LEU A 371 5.64 -6.07 -2.33
N ARG A 372 4.78 -6.33 -1.34
CA ARG A 372 3.85 -5.35 -0.78
C ARG A 372 4.59 -4.17 -0.16
N GLY A 373 4.15 -2.95 -0.46
CA GLY A 373 4.84 -1.74 -0.03
C GLY A 373 4.78 -1.51 1.47
N GLN A 374 3.61 -1.16 1.98
CA GLN A 374 3.41 -0.78 3.39
C GLN A 374 3.40 -2.00 4.31
N ASN A 375 3.67 -1.73 5.59
CA ASN A 375 3.85 -2.75 6.65
C ASN A 375 2.64 -3.68 6.84
N ASN A 376 1.42 -3.15 6.67
CA ASN A 376 0.18 -3.89 6.86
C ASN A 376 -0.77 -3.84 5.66
N VAL A 377 -0.26 -3.57 4.44
CA VAL A 377 -1.13 -3.54 3.25
C VAL A 377 -1.73 -4.91 2.94
N GLN A 378 -1.02 -5.99 3.24
CA GLN A 378 -1.57 -7.35 3.15
C GLN A 378 -2.67 -7.53 4.18
N GLY A 379 -2.41 -7.18 5.45
CA GLY A 379 -3.38 -7.32 6.53
C GLY A 379 -4.64 -6.47 6.34
N ALA A 380 -4.53 -5.21 5.89
CA ALA A 380 -5.71 -4.41 5.58
C ALA A 380 -6.62 -5.07 4.54
N SER A 381 -6.02 -5.68 3.50
CA SER A 381 -6.77 -6.48 2.51
C SER A 381 -7.39 -7.74 3.14
N ASP A 382 -6.63 -8.47 3.98
CA ASP A 382 -7.10 -9.68 4.66
C ASP A 382 -8.28 -9.39 5.60
N MET A 383 -8.30 -8.18 6.19
CA MET A 383 -9.36 -7.68 7.08
C MET A 383 -10.58 -7.12 6.34
N GLY A 384 -10.63 -7.23 5.01
CA GLY A 384 -11.78 -6.81 4.21
C GLY A 384 -11.87 -5.31 3.94
N ALA A 385 -10.79 -4.56 4.08
CA ALA A 385 -10.74 -3.15 3.72
C ALA A 385 -10.71 -2.98 2.19
N MET A 386 -11.63 -3.61 1.49
CA MET A 386 -11.75 -3.62 0.02
C MET A 386 -13.23 -3.59 -0.40
N PRO A 387 -13.59 -2.91 -1.49
CA PRO A 387 -14.99 -2.69 -1.86
C PRO A 387 -15.74 -3.95 -2.29
N PHE A 388 -15.04 -5.02 -2.63
CA PHE A 388 -15.61 -6.23 -3.22
C PHE A 388 -15.57 -7.44 -2.28
N HIS A 389 -14.91 -7.31 -1.10
CA HIS A 389 -14.66 -8.44 -0.21
C HIS A 389 -14.88 -8.10 1.26
N TYR A 390 -15.48 -9.02 1.97
CA TYR A 390 -15.39 -9.14 3.42
C TYR A 390 -13.98 -9.65 3.82
N PRO A 391 -13.65 -9.71 5.13
CA PRO A 391 -12.41 -10.32 5.58
C PRO A 391 -12.23 -11.74 5.00
N GLY A 392 -10.98 -12.13 4.71
CA GLY A 392 -10.68 -13.42 4.10
C GLY A 392 -11.00 -13.51 2.61
N TYR A 393 -11.11 -12.38 1.91
CA TYR A 393 -11.41 -12.30 0.46
C TYR A 393 -12.77 -12.90 0.07
N MET A 394 -13.69 -13.02 1.02
CA MET A 394 -15.05 -13.48 0.79
C MET A 394 -15.84 -12.40 0.02
N ARG A 395 -16.40 -12.75 -1.14
CA ARG A 395 -17.11 -11.79 -2.00
C ARG A 395 -18.35 -11.21 -1.30
N VAL A 396 -18.56 -9.88 -1.44
CA VAL A 396 -19.72 -9.20 -0.84
C VAL A 396 -21.04 -9.47 -1.57
N ASP A 397 -20.98 -9.82 -2.85
CA ASP A 397 -22.12 -10.17 -3.71
C ASP A 397 -22.49 -11.66 -3.66
N ASP A 398 -21.85 -12.44 -2.79
CA ASP A 398 -22.18 -13.82 -2.52
C ASP A 398 -23.08 -13.93 -1.27
N GLU A 399 -24.24 -14.61 -1.40
CA GLU A 399 -25.25 -14.72 -0.33
C GLU A 399 -24.77 -15.53 0.87
N GLU A 400 -23.98 -16.59 0.66
CA GLU A 400 -23.47 -17.42 1.76
C GLU A 400 -22.44 -16.66 2.56
N ASN A 401 -21.52 -15.97 1.89
CA ASN A 401 -20.52 -15.14 2.53
C ASN A 401 -21.16 -14.04 3.35
N ALA A 402 -22.14 -13.35 2.78
CA ALA A 402 -22.81 -12.26 3.47
C ALA A 402 -23.62 -12.77 4.68
N ALA A 403 -24.32 -13.90 4.56
CA ALA A 403 -25.03 -14.50 5.68
C ALA A 403 -24.10 -14.93 6.83
N GLN A 404 -22.89 -15.41 6.53
CA GLN A 404 -21.88 -15.72 7.54
C GLN A 404 -21.46 -14.46 8.32
N TRP A 405 -21.21 -13.34 7.63
CA TRP A 405 -20.83 -12.08 8.28
C TRP A 405 -22.00 -11.39 8.97
N GLU A 406 -23.23 -11.48 8.46
CA GLU A 406 -24.44 -11.02 9.16
C GLU A 406 -24.57 -11.72 10.51
N LYS A 407 -24.40 -13.04 10.53
CA LYS A 407 -24.41 -13.83 11.76
C LYS A 407 -23.27 -13.45 12.71
N ALA A 408 -22.05 -13.31 12.20
CA ALA A 408 -20.86 -13.01 13.02
C ALA A 408 -20.94 -11.60 13.65
N TRP A 409 -21.51 -10.64 12.93
CA TRP A 409 -21.66 -9.26 13.38
C TRP A 409 -23.02 -8.98 14.06
N ASN A 410 -23.84 -10.00 14.24
CA ASN A 410 -25.21 -9.87 14.78
C ASN A 410 -26.04 -8.83 14.02
N VAL A 411 -25.91 -8.82 12.70
CA VAL A 411 -26.70 -8.00 11.77
C VAL A 411 -27.89 -8.86 11.30
N GLU A 412 -29.08 -8.27 11.15
CA GLU A 412 -30.26 -8.99 10.67
C GLU A 412 -30.04 -9.59 9.27
N PRO A 413 -30.63 -10.74 8.94
CA PRO A 413 -30.54 -11.35 7.62
C PRO A 413 -30.93 -10.36 6.50
N GLY A 414 -30.10 -10.25 5.45
CA GLY A 414 -30.26 -9.26 4.39
C GLY A 414 -29.82 -7.83 4.78
N GLY A 415 -29.25 -7.68 5.95
CA GLY A 415 -28.85 -6.38 6.48
C GLY A 415 -27.53 -5.85 5.95
N LEU A 416 -26.62 -6.68 5.43
CA LEU A 416 -25.42 -6.22 4.73
C LEU A 416 -25.71 -5.99 3.24
N SER A 417 -25.06 -5.01 2.65
CA SER A 417 -25.20 -4.73 1.20
C SER A 417 -24.52 -5.80 0.36
N ARG A 418 -25.20 -6.24 -0.72
CA ARG A 418 -24.66 -7.10 -1.78
C ARG A 418 -24.11 -6.28 -2.97
N LYS A 419 -24.36 -4.97 -2.97
CA LYS A 419 -23.83 -4.06 -4.01
C LYS A 419 -22.31 -3.98 -3.86
N LEU A 420 -21.58 -4.12 -4.97
CA LEU A 420 -20.14 -3.86 -4.98
C LEU A 420 -19.88 -2.40 -4.64
N GLY A 421 -18.90 -2.14 -3.82
CA GLY A 421 -18.52 -0.79 -3.44
C GLY A 421 -17.65 -0.09 -4.48
N LEU A 422 -17.45 1.20 -4.28
CA LEU A 422 -16.57 2.04 -5.07
C LEU A 422 -15.11 1.90 -4.57
N THR A 423 -14.17 1.98 -5.51
CA THR A 423 -12.74 2.07 -5.22
C THR A 423 -12.35 3.48 -4.77
N THR A 424 -11.15 3.67 -4.19
CA THR A 424 -10.70 5.01 -3.74
C THR A 424 -10.82 6.07 -4.83
N THR A 425 -10.37 5.77 -6.05
CA THR A 425 -10.43 6.71 -7.18
C THR A 425 -11.88 7.00 -7.61
N GLU A 426 -12.76 6.01 -7.56
CA GLU A 426 -14.19 6.19 -7.85
C GLU A 426 -14.92 6.94 -6.74
N ILE A 427 -14.58 6.72 -5.48
CA ILE A 427 -15.15 7.45 -4.32
C ILE A 427 -14.95 8.96 -4.51
N LEU A 428 -13.74 9.39 -4.88
CA LEU A 428 -13.45 10.81 -5.08
C LEU A 428 -14.17 11.39 -6.30
N SER A 429 -14.19 10.68 -7.44
CA SER A 429 -14.94 11.15 -8.61
C SER A 429 -16.45 11.25 -8.35
N HIS A 430 -17.02 10.28 -7.64
CA HIS A 430 -18.43 10.32 -7.22
C HIS A 430 -18.72 11.41 -6.17
N ALA A 431 -17.72 11.86 -5.38
CA ALA A 431 -17.87 13.04 -4.54
C ALA A 431 -18.10 14.31 -5.38
N HIS A 432 -17.37 14.45 -6.49
CA HIS A 432 -17.58 15.57 -7.43
C HIS A 432 -18.99 15.56 -8.06
N GLU A 433 -19.55 14.40 -8.32
CA GLU A 433 -20.88 14.21 -8.87
C GLU A 433 -22.00 14.37 -7.81
N GLY A 434 -21.64 14.58 -6.53
CA GLY A 434 -22.57 14.69 -5.40
C GLY A 434 -23.15 13.36 -4.90
N GLY A 435 -22.61 12.23 -5.38
CA GLY A 435 -22.98 10.89 -4.92
C GLY A 435 -22.43 10.61 -3.52
N ILE A 436 -21.09 10.62 -3.37
CA ILE A 436 -20.44 10.53 -2.06
C ILE A 436 -20.49 11.91 -1.39
N ARG A 437 -21.04 11.97 -0.19
CA ARG A 437 -21.25 13.21 0.58
C ARG A 437 -20.45 13.24 1.88
N ALA A 438 -20.20 12.07 2.48
CA ALA A 438 -19.36 11.92 3.66
C ALA A 438 -18.22 10.94 3.42
N LEU A 439 -17.00 11.35 3.78
CA LEU A 439 -15.81 10.51 3.72
C LEU A 439 -15.13 10.49 5.08
N TYR A 440 -14.77 9.29 5.53
CA TYR A 440 -13.93 9.07 6.70
C TYR A 440 -12.57 8.56 6.25
N ILE A 441 -11.51 9.24 6.60
CA ILE A 441 -10.13 8.87 6.24
C ILE A 441 -9.38 8.48 7.51
N MET A 442 -8.87 7.24 7.58
CA MET A 442 -7.98 6.79 8.64
C MET A 442 -6.56 6.62 8.08
N GLY A 443 -5.61 7.47 8.53
CA GLY A 443 -4.18 7.33 8.26
C GLY A 443 -3.77 7.33 6.78
N GLU A 444 -4.60 7.85 5.88
CA GLU A 444 -4.34 7.97 4.45
C GLU A 444 -4.23 9.44 4.03
N ASN A 445 -3.58 9.69 2.90
CA ASN A 445 -3.36 11.05 2.40
C ASN A 445 -3.61 11.13 0.89
N PRO A 446 -4.89 11.08 0.44
CA PRO A 446 -5.23 11.16 -0.99
C PRO A 446 -4.70 12.42 -1.69
N MET A 447 -4.52 13.54 -0.98
CA MET A 447 -3.89 14.75 -1.51
C MET A 447 -2.39 14.59 -1.84
N MET A 448 -1.80 13.40 -1.55
CA MET A 448 -0.43 13.03 -1.93
C MET A 448 -0.38 11.77 -2.78
N SER A 449 -1.38 10.90 -2.66
CA SER A 449 -1.33 9.56 -3.27
C SER A 449 -2.13 9.42 -4.55
N GLU A 450 -3.14 10.27 -4.78
CA GLU A 450 -3.96 10.18 -5.99
C GLU A 450 -3.22 10.71 -7.24
N PRO A 451 -3.52 10.17 -8.43
CA PRO A 451 -2.74 10.46 -9.65
C PRO A 451 -2.88 11.90 -10.16
N ASN A 452 -3.98 12.60 -9.84
CA ASN A 452 -4.26 13.97 -10.27
C ASN A 452 -4.67 14.82 -9.08
N LEU A 453 -3.69 15.45 -8.43
CA LEU A 453 -3.91 16.20 -7.19
C LEU A 453 -4.81 17.42 -7.37
N ASN A 454 -4.78 18.07 -8.53
CA ASN A 454 -5.66 19.21 -8.82
C ASN A 454 -7.14 18.79 -8.90
N GLU A 455 -7.44 17.62 -9.42
CA GLU A 455 -8.79 17.04 -9.43
C GLU A 455 -9.16 16.53 -8.05
N THR A 456 -8.26 15.82 -7.38
CA THR A 456 -8.46 15.31 -6.01
C THR A 456 -8.87 16.43 -5.05
N ARG A 457 -8.20 17.59 -5.15
CA ARG A 457 -8.55 18.78 -4.37
C ARG A 457 -10.00 19.21 -4.61
N LYS A 458 -10.40 19.37 -5.87
CA LYS A 458 -11.77 19.76 -6.23
C LYS A 458 -12.80 18.75 -5.70
N HIS A 459 -12.50 17.47 -5.76
CA HIS A 459 -13.39 16.41 -5.29
C HIS A 459 -13.55 16.45 -3.76
N ILE A 460 -12.46 16.62 -3.01
CA ILE A 460 -12.49 16.74 -1.54
C ILE A 460 -13.27 18.00 -1.10
N GLU A 461 -13.14 19.08 -1.83
CA GLU A 461 -13.88 20.35 -1.56
C GLU A 461 -15.40 20.22 -1.75
N GLN A 462 -15.87 19.24 -2.54
CA GLN A 462 -17.30 18.98 -2.76
C GLN A 462 -17.96 18.16 -1.64
N LEU A 463 -17.19 17.48 -0.81
CA LEU A 463 -17.74 16.70 0.30
C LEU A 463 -18.51 17.57 1.28
N GLU A 464 -19.64 17.09 1.77
CA GLU A 464 -20.39 17.77 2.83
C GLU A 464 -19.75 17.61 4.20
N PHE A 465 -19.05 16.48 4.42
CA PHE A 465 -18.39 16.20 5.67
C PHE A 465 -17.19 15.28 5.47
N LEU A 466 -16.04 15.69 6.00
CA LEU A 466 -14.79 14.93 5.97
C LEU A 466 -14.25 14.75 7.38
N VAL A 467 -14.01 13.51 7.77
CA VAL A 467 -13.33 13.15 9.02
C VAL A 467 -11.94 12.65 8.72
N ALA A 468 -10.94 13.17 9.41
CA ALA A 468 -9.58 12.62 9.41
C ALA A 468 -9.25 12.02 10.78
N GLN A 469 -8.82 10.77 10.81
CA GLN A 469 -8.26 10.11 11.99
C GLN A 469 -6.80 9.79 11.68
N ASP A 470 -5.87 10.53 12.27
CA ASP A 470 -4.44 10.43 11.98
C ASP A 470 -3.61 10.94 13.17
N ILE A 471 -2.29 10.89 13.05
CA ILE A 471 -1.33 11.41 14.05
C ILE A 471 -0.84 12.82 13.71
N PHE A 472 -0.91 13.23 12.44
CA PHE A 472 -0.54 14.56 11.94
C PHE A 472 -1.62 15.14 11.05
N ILE A 473 -1.84 16.45 11.07
CA ILE A 473 -2.61 17.13 10.03
C ILE A 473 -1.74 17.13 8.77
N ASN A 474 -2.01 16.16 7.89
CA ASN A 474 -1.41 16.08 6.56
C ASN A 474 -2.21 16.91 5.55
N GLU A 475 -1.83 16.88 4.27
CA GLU A 475 -2.47 17.67 3.20
C GLU A 475 -3.96 17.37 3.08
N SER A 476 -4.38 16.12 3.23
CA SER A 476 -5.81 15.72 3.26
C SER A 476 -6.51 16.13 4.56
N GLY A 477 -5.83 15.92 5.69
CA GLY A 477 -6.32 16.33 7.00
C GLY A 477 -6.60 17.84 7.10
N ALA A 478 -5.88 18.67 6.34
CA ALA A 478 -6.12 20.10 6.29
C ALA A 478 -7.52 20.47 5.75
N TYR A 479 -8.15 19.59 4.98
CA TYR A 479 -9.53 19.75 4.48
C TYR A 479 -10.59 19.15 5.39
N ALA A 480 -10.21 18.42 6.44
CA ALA A 480 -11.16 17.77 7.32
C ALA A 480 -11.96 18.76 8.16
N ASP A 481 -13.17 18.34 8.50
CA ASP A 481 -14.11 19.08 9.37
C ASP A 481 -13.88 18.73 10.84
N VAL A 482 -13.52 17.45 11.10
CA VAL A 482 -13.11 16.96 12.41
C VAL A 482 -11.82 16.16 12.26
N PHE A 483 -10.89 16.40 13.19
CA PHE A 483 -9.65 15.62 13.29
C PHE A 483 -9.63 14.84 14.60
N LEU A 484 -9.52 13.51 14.50
CA LEU A 484 -9.47 12.59 15.63
C LEU A 484 -8.03 12.11 15.84
N PRO A 485 -7.35 12.50 16.92
CA PRO A 485 -5.95 12.18 17.14
C PRO A 485 -5.76 10.71 17.52
N ALA A 486 -5.23 9.94 16.57
CA ALA A 486 -4.87 8.55 16.74
C ALA A 486 -3.45 8.37 17.30
N VAL A 487 -3.02 7.12 17.44
CA VAL A 487 -1.71 6.77 17.98
C VAL A 487 -0.86 5.96 17.01
N PRO A 488 0.48 6.14 16.99
CA PRO A 488 1.38 5.32 16.19
C PRO A 488 1.59 3.92 16.80
N PHE A 489 2.31 3.06 16.07
CA PHE A 489 2.56 1.67 16.43
C PHE A 489 3.16 1.43 17.82
N ALA A 490 3.93 2.39 18.34
CA ALA A 490 4.58 2.28 19.64
C ALA A 490 3.69 2.68 20.83
N GLU A 491 2.46 3.09 20.57
CA GLU A 491 1.47 3.53 21.57
C GLU A 491 0.20 2.66 21.58
N LYS A 492 0.19 1.54 20.84
CA LYS A 492 -0.95 0.60 20.79
C LYS A 492 -0.51 -0.84 20.63
N ASP A 493 -1.39 -1.75 21.02
CA ASP A 493 -1.29 -3.16 20.75
C ASP A 493 -2.11 -3.54 19.50
N GLY A 494 -1.73 -4.65 18.87
CA GLY A 494 -2.42 -5.18 17.70
C GLY A 494 -1.56 -6.14 16.90
N THR A 495 -1.89 -6.30 15.62
CA THR A 495 -1.14 -7.16 14.69
C THR A 495 -0.94 -6.49 13.34
N PHE A 496 0.16 -6.85 12.66
CA PHE A 496 0.41 -6.58 11.24
C PHE A 496 0.59 -7.89 10.48
N SER A 497 0.13 -7.93 9.23
CA SER A 497 0.42 -9.00 8.29
C SER A 497 1.38 -8.48 7.21
N ASN A 498 2.61 -8.98 7.20
CA ASN A 498 3.66 -8.52 6.28
C ASN A 498 3.48 -9.06 4.85
N THR A 499 4.41 -8.73 3.95
CA THR A 499 4.34 -9.13 2.53
C THR A 499 4.30 -10.63 2.31
N ASP A 500 4.98 -11.42 3.16
CA ASP A 500 5.02 -12.88 3.07
C ASP A 500 3.98 -13.59 3.96
N ARG A 501 2.89 -12.89 4.29
CA ARG A 501 1.75 -13.42 5.03
C ARG A 501 2.01 -13.73 6.51
N ARG A 502 3.10 -13.20 7.06
CA ARG A 502 3.41 -13.39 8.47
C ARG A 502 2.62 -12.41 9.32
N VAL A 503 1.76 -12.94 10.17
CA VAL A 503 1.05 -12.16 11.19
C VAL A 503 1.92 -11.99 12.42
N GLN A 504 2.20 -10.74 12.79
CA GLN A 504 3.16 -10.38 13.83
C GLN A 504 2.56 -9.41 14.84
N ARG A 505 3.04 -9.47 16.08
CA ARG A 505 2.59 -8.58 17.15
C ARG A 505 3.12 -7.16 17.00
N VAL A 506 2.20 -6.21 17.21
CA VAL A 506 2.49 -4.81 17.51
C VAL A 506 2.29 -4.62 19.01
N ARG A 507 3.23 -3.93 19.68
CA ARG A 507 3.16 -3.70 21.13
C ARG A 507 3.46 -2.26 21.48
N ALA A 508 2.66 -1.71 22.38
CA ALA A 508 2.89 -0.40 22.95
C ALA A 508 4.20 -0.38 23.77
N ALA A 509 5.02 0.59 23.48
CA ALA A 509 6.24 0.86 24.24
C ALA A 509 6.00 1.82 25.42
N HIS A 510 5.02 2.69 25.30
CA HIS A 510 4.57 3.62 26.33
C HIS A 510 3.09 4.01 26.09
N PRO A 511 2.44 4.62 27.08
CA PRO A 511 1.06 5.09 26.93
C PRO A 511 0.90 6.10 25.78
N PRO A 512 -0.32 6.26 25.25
CA PRO A 512 -0.65 7.34 24.31
C PRO A 512 -0.24 8.71 24.81
N ARG A 513 0.27 9.58 23.92
CA ARG A 513 0.66 10.94 24.26
C ARG A 513 -0.54 11.88 24.32
N GLY A 514 -0.59 12.72 25.33
CA GLY A 514 -1.67 13.69 25.54
C GLY A 514 -3.03 12.99 25.65
N ASN A 515 -4.01 13.46 24.90
CA ASN A 515 -5.36 12.92 24.87
C ASN A 515 -5.62 12.00 23.65
N SER A 516 -4.56 11.62 22.88
CA SER A 516 -4.74 10.71 21.75
C SER A 516 -5.20 9.30 22.19
N ARG A 517 -5.90 8.58 21.32
CA ARG A 517 -6.46 7.26 21.62
C ARG A 517 -6.09 6.23 20.55
N PRO A 518 -5.94 4.94 20.93
CA PRO A 518 -5.87 3.85 19.96
C PRO A 518 -7.04 3.88 18.97
N ASP A 519 -6.76 3.61 17.70
CA ASP A 519 -7.73 3.70 16.62
C ASP A 519 -8.96 2.82 16.87
N TRP A 520 -8.77 1.59 17.33
CA TRP A 520 -9.87 0.68 17.64
C TRP A 520 -10.83 1.23 18.71
N GLN A 521 -10.33 1.95 19.72
CA GLN A 521 -11.18 2.57 20.74
C GLN A 521 -12.00 3.72 20.17
N ILE A 522 -11.38 4.57 19.33
CA ILE A 522 -12.07 5.66 18.63
C ILE A 522 -13.21 5.10 17.79
N ILE A 523 -12.95 4.03 17.02
CA ILE A 523 -13.93 3.41 16.13
C ILE A 523 -15.08 2.78 16.94
N CYS A 524 -14.79 2.05 18.02
CA CYS A 524 -15.81 1.45 18.88
C CYS A 524 -16.71 2.50 19.55
N ASP A 525 -16.10 3.56 20.10
CA ASP A 525 -16.84 4.65 20.73
C ASP A 525 -17.74 5.40 19.74
N LEU A 526 -17.24 5.61 18.51
CA LEU A 526 -17.99 6.24 17.43
C LEU A 526 -19.14 5.32 16.97
N ALA A 527 -18.87 4.03 16.78
CA ALA A 527 -19.85 3.04 16.33
C ALA A 527 -21.05 2.96 17.29
N LYS A 528 -20.83 2.92 18.61
CA LYS A 528 -21.90 2.92 19.61
C LYS A 528 -22.80 4.16 19.49
N ARG A 529 -22.22 5.34 19.25
CA ARG A 529 -22.99 6.59 19.09
C ARG A 529 -23.80 6.59 17.79
N ILE A 530 -23.23 6.07 16.70
CA ILE A 530 -23.92 5.95 15.41
C ILE A 530 -25.06 4.93 15.55
N GLU A 531 -24.80 3.78 16.15
CA GLU A 531 -25.78 2.71 16.37
C GLU A 531 -27.01 3.22 17.14
N SER A 532 -26.78 3.92 18.26
CA SER A 532 -27.85 4.54 19.05
C SER A 532 -28.66 5.57 18.22
N ARG A 533 -27.99 6.43 17.43
CA ARG A 533 -28.65 7.45 16.59
C ARG A 533 -29.44 6.85 15.41
N LEU A 534 -29.09 5.65 14.98
CA LEU A 534 -29.80 4.90 13.94
C LEU A 534 -30.95 4.05 14.52
N GLY A 535 -31.08 3.95 15.85
CA GLY A 535 -32.06 3.08 16.51
C GLY A 535 -31.77 1.60 16.31
N ARG A 536 -30.51 1.24 16.16
CA ARG A 536 -30.02 -0.13 15.93
C ARG A 536 -29.26 -0.67 17.15
N GLU A 537 -29.62 -0.27 18.34
CA GLU A 537 -28.94 -0.66 19.57
C GLU A 537 -28.77 -2.18 19.68
N LYS A 538 -27.55 -2.63 19.95
CA LYS A 538 -27.11 -4.03 20.03
C LYS A 538 -27.16 -4.78 18.69
N SER A 539 -27.17 -4.09 17.56
CA SER A 539 -27.10 -4.72 16.23
C SER A 539 -25.73 -5.35 15.96
N ALA A 540 -24.65 -4.77 16.50
CA ALA A 540 -23.30 -5.31 16.38
C ALA A 540 -22.54 -5.18 17.71
N TYR A 541 -21.50 -6.00 17.90
CA TYR A 541 -20.69 -5.93 19.12
C TYR A 541 -19.57 -4.90 18.98
N TRP A 542 -19.44 -3.99 19.96
CA TRP A 542 -18.43 -2.91 20.01
C TRP A 542 -17.73 -2.77 21.36
N ASP A 543 -17.98 -3.70 22.31
CA ASP A 543 -17.46 -3.65 23.67
C ASP A 543 -16.26 -4.57 23.87
N TYR A 544 -15.20 -4.36 23.09
CA TYR A 544 -13.95 -5.10 23.25
C TYR A 544 -13.12 -4.51 24.40
N ALA A 545 -12.54 -5.38 25.22
CA ALA A 545 -11.61 -4.97 26.29
C ALA A 545 -10.17 -4.80 25.77
N GLN A 546 -9.81 -5.55 24.70
CA GLN A 546 -8.46 -5.55 24.12
C GLN A 546 -8.48 -5.96 22.66
N PRO A 547 -7.45 -5.58 21.88
CA PRO A 547 -7.40 -5.87 20.45
C PRO A 547 -7.42 -7.36 20.08
N GLU A 548 -6.95 -8.24 20.96
CA GLU A 548 -7.00 -9.69 20.74
C GLU A 548 -8.42 -10.21 20.54
N GLU A 549 -9.40 -9.63 21.24
CA GLU A 549 -10.81 -10.04 21.10
C GLU A 549 -11.35 -9.70 19.71
N ILE A 550 -10.88 -8.59 19.13
CA ILE A 550 -11.20 -8.16 17.76
C ILE A 550 -10.64 -9.15 16.74
N LEU A 551 -9.36 -9.50 16.91
CA LEU A 551 -8.72 -10.52 16.05
C LEU A 551 -9.43 -11.86 16.15
N ARG A 552 -9.86 -12.26 17.35
CA ARG A 552 -10.56 -13.52 17.58
C ARG A 552 -11.94 -13.53 16.93
N GLU A 553 -12.68 -12.43 16.95
CA GLU A 553 -13.97 -12.31 16.24
C GLU A 553 -13.78 -12.52 14.73
N MET A 554 -12.81 -11.85 14.14
CA MET A 554 -12.48 -11.99 12.73
C MET A 554 -12.04 -13.43 12.38
N ALA A 555 -11.16 -14.01 13.18
CA ALA A 555 -10.62 -15.35 13.00
C ALA A 555 -11.68 -16.46 13.10
N ALA A 556 -12.78 -16.21 13.82
CA ALA A 556 -13.89 -17.16 13.93
C ALA A 556 -14.60 -17.42 12.58
N VAL A 557 -14.54 -16.49 11.63
CA VAL A 557 -15.11 -16.63 10.28
C VAL A 557 -14.03 -16.82 9.22
N ASN A 558 -12.90 -16.13 9.34
CA ASN A 558 -11.78 -16.25 8.41
C ASN A 558 -10.91 -17.47 8.74
N ARG A 559 -11.12 -18.54 8.01
CA ARG A 559 -10.45 -19.83 8.22
C ARG A 559 -8.92 -19.74 8.13
N ASP A 560 -8.38 -18.84 7.33
CA ASP A 560 -6.93 -18.67 7.18
C ASP A 560 -6.26 -18.14 8.46
N TYR A 561 -7.04 -17.51 9.33
CA TYR A 561 -6.60 -16.92 10.60
C TYR A 561 -7.06 -17.70 11.84
N ALA A 562 -7.86 -18.76 11.69
CA ALA A 562 -8.52 -19.45 12.79
C ALA A 562 -7.57 -19.95 13.90
N GLY A 563 -6.35 -20.32 13.54
CA GLY A 563 -5.33 -20.75 14.50
C GLY A 563 -4.38 -19.63 14.95
N ILE A 564 -4.60 -18.38 14.59
CA ILE A 564 -3.74 -17.25 14.99
C ILE A 564 -4.27 -16.65 16.29
N THR A 565 -3.46 -16.73 17.36
CA THR A 565 -3.71 -16.09 18.65
C THR A 565 -2.50 -15.26 19.05
N TYR A 566 -2.70 -14.26 19.89
CA TYR A 566 -1.61 -13.42 20.38
C TYR A 566 -0.50 -14.23 21.04
N GLU A 567 -0.84 -15.30 21.78
CA GLU A 567 0.12 -16.21 22.40
C GLU A 567 0.99 -16.91 21.34
N ARG A 568 0.38 -17.45 20.28
CA ARG A 568 1.10 -18.19 19.25
C ARG A 568 2.02 -17.32 18.39
N ILE A 569 1.66 -16.06 18.20
CA ILE A 569 2.46 -15.11 17.41
C ILE A 569 3.39 -14.25 18.26
N ASP A 570 3.52 -14.54 19.55
CA ASP A 570 4.20 -13.67 20.52
C ASP A 570 5.65 -13.35 20.15
N LYS A 571 6.42 -14.31 19.67
CA LYS A 571 7.86 -14.15 19.40
C LYS A 571 8.17 -13.81 17.94
N VAL A 572 7.74 -14.68 17.02
CA VAL A 572 8.19 -14.62 15.62
C VAL A 572 7.05 -14.50 14.62
N GLY A 573 5.82 -14.49 15.09
CA GLY A 573 4.63 -14.50 14.23
C GLY A 573 4.39 -15.86 13.56
N LEU A 574 3.25 -15.97 12.84
CA LEU A 574 2.87 -17.13 12.07
C LEU A 574 2.52 -16.73 10.63
N ILE A 575 2.85 -17.59 9.69
CA ILE A 575 2.56 -17.39 8.26
C ILE A 575 1.26 -18.08 7.92
N TYR A 576 0.21 -17.30 7.61
CA TYR A 576 -1.08 -17.89 7.24
C TYR A 576 -1.05 -18.55 5.84
N PRO A 577 -1.95 -19.51 5.53
CA PRO A 577 -3.09 -19.95 6.32
C PRO A 577 -2.68 -20.78 7.55
N VAL A 578 -3.43 -20.55 8.65
CA VAL A 578 -3.30 -21.26 9.93
C VAL A 578 -4.71 -21.69 10.36
N PRO A 579 -5.25 -22.77 9.78
CA PRO A 579 -6.67 -23.12 9.90
C PRO A 579 -7.08 -23.65 11.27
N ASP A 580 -6.13 -23.98 12.14
CA ASP A 580 -6.36 -24.49 13.49
C ASP A 580 -5.20 -24.15 14.43
N LEU A 581 -5.41 -24.38 15.74
CA LEU A 581 -4.45 -24.07 16.80
C LEU A 581 -3.17 -24.92 16.78
N THR A 582 -3.12 -26.00 16.00
CA THR A 582 -1.97 -26.91 15.91
C THR A 582 -1.14 -26.69 14.64
N HIS A 583 -1.70 -26.04 13.64
CA HIS A 583 -1.07 -25.82 12.34
C HIS A 583 0.17 -24.89 12.45
N PRO A 584 1.34 -25.29 11.93
CA PRO A 584 2.61 -24.57 12.14
C PRO A 584 2.74 -23.30 11.26
N GLY A 585 1.79 -23.02 10.38
CA GLY A 585 1.85 -22.03 9.32
C GLY A 585 2.25 -22.61 7.97
N ALA A 586 2.07 -21.82 6.91
CA ALA A 586 2.26 -22.26 5.52
C ALA A 586 3.28 -21.37 4.79
N PRO A 587 4.59 -21.63 4.91
CA PRO A 587 5.63 -20.82 4.27
C PRO A 587 5.59 -20.89 2.73
N THR A 588 5.07 -21.97 2.16
CA THR A 588 4.90 -22.20 0.72
C THR A 588 3.45 -22.53 0.43
N LEU A 589 2.83 -21.79 -0.51
CA LEU A 589 1.45 -22.02 -0.97
C LEU A 589 1.44 -22.85 -2.25
N PHE A 590 0.25 -23.36 -2.59
CA PHE A 590 -0.04 -24.02 -3.87
C PHE A 590 0.79 -25.28 -4.15
N THR A 591 1.13 -26.01 -3.11
CA THR A 591 1.90 -27.26 -3.21
C THR A 591 1.15 -28.32 -4.01
N GLU A 592 -0.18 -28.40 -3.84
CA GLU A 592 -1.03 -29.37 -4.55
C GLU A 592 -1.93 -28.67 -5.57
N ASN A 593 -2.77 -27.73 -5.14
CA ASN A 593 -3.78 -27.10 -5.96
C ASN A 593 -3.77 -25.56 -5.77
N PHE A 594 -4.35 -24.86 -6.73
CA PHE A 594 -4.68 -23.45 -6.59
C PHE A 594 -6.09 -23.30 -5.96
N PRO A 595 -6.40 -22.20 -5.27
CA PRO A 595 -7.74 -21.96 -4.71
C PRO A 595 -8.87 -22.05 -5.75
N ARG A 596 -8.63 -21.64 -6.99
CA ARG A 596 -9.58 -21.79 -8.10
C ARG A 596 -9.58 -23.18 -8.76
N GLY A 597 -8.82 -24.15 -8.25
CA GLY A 597 -8.61 -25.48 -8.80
C GLY A 597 -7.40 -25.50 -9.75
N ARG A 598 -7.53 -25.11 -11.00
CA ARG A 598 -6.45 -25.04 -12.01
C ARG A 598 -6.02 -23.61 -12.25
N GLY A 599 -4.73 -23.39 -12.47
CA GLY A 599 -4.20 -22.10 -12.90
C GLY A 599 -4.68 -21.77 -14.32
N LYS A 600 -5.10 -20.53 -14.56
CA LYS A 600 -5.66 -20.13 -15.86
C LYS A 600 -4.71 -19.24 -16.64
N PHE A 601 -4.34 -19.67 -17.83
CA PHE A 601 -3.70 -18.80 -18.80
C PHE A 601 -4.72 -17.83 -19.42
N HIS A 602 -4.29 -16.60 -19.63
CA HIS A 602 -5.07 -15.55 -20.28
C HIS A 602 -4.36 -15.05 -21.52
N ILE A 603 -5.09 -14.80 -22.59
CA ILE A 603 -4.54 -14.14 -23.78
C ILE A 603 -4.25 -12.68 -23.42
N LEU A 604 -3.06 -12.21 -23.76
CA LEU A 604 -2.63 -10.86 -23.49
C LEU A 604 -2.41 -10.10 -24.80
N ASP A 605 -2.84 -8.84 -24.81
CA ASP A 605 -2.51 -7.88 -25.82
C ASP A 605 -1.62 -6.77 -25.27
N TYR A 606 -0.70 -6.29 -26.07
CA TYR A 606 0.03 -5.08 -25.73
C TYR A 606 -0.81 -3.86 -26.07
N VAL A 607 -1.04 -3.05 -25.06
CA VAL A 607 -1.66 -1.73 -25.20
C VAL A 607 -0.63 -0.72 -24.70
N PRO A 608 -0.23 0.27 -25.49
CA PRO A 608 0.68 1.33 -25.08
C PRO A 608 0.16 2.10 -23.86
N ALA A 609 1.03 2.83 -23.19
CA ALA A 609 0.63 3.74 -22.12
C ALA A 609 -0.41 4.75 -22.65
N ARG A 610 -1.35 5.20 -21.77
CA ARG A 610 -2.35 6.20 -22.17
C ARG A 610 -1.75 7.54 -22.59
N GLU A 611 -0.57 7.84 -22.08
CA GLU A 611 0.24 8.98 -22.48
C GLU A 611 1.62 8.50 -22.88
N GLU A 612 1.98 8.78 -24.12
CA GLU A 612 3.31 8.55 -24.66
C GLU A 612 4.00 9.89 -24.92
N PRO A 613 5.33 9.92 -25.00
CA PRO A 613 6.07 11.11 -25.40
C PRO A 613 5.63 11.63 -26.76
N ASP A 614 5.59 12.95 -26.89
CA ASP A 614 5.35 13.67 -28.13
C ASP A 614 6.30 14.90 -28.22
N ASP A 615 6.14 15.70 -29.26
CA ASP A 615 7.01 16.87 -29.52
C ASP A 615 6.91 17.94 -28.42
N GLU A 616 5.76 18.05 -27.72
CA GLU A 616 5.59 19.01 -26.59
C GLU A 616 6.10 18.43 -25.27
N TYR A 617 5.97 17.11 -25.06
CA TYR A 617 6.38 16.39 -23.86
C TYR A 617 7.27 15.19 -24.23
N PRO A 618 8.56 15.44 -24.57
CA PRO A 618 9.42 14.40 -25.13
C PRO A 618 9.94 13.39 -24.12
N PHE A 619 9.77 13.63 -22.81
CA PHE A 619 10.25 12.77 -21.74
C PHE A 619 9.14 11.92 -21.12
N ILE A 620 9.52 10.74 -20.64
CA ILE A 620 8.68 9.93 -19.75
C ILE A 620 9.03 10.30 -18.29
N LEU A 621 8.04 10.78 -17.54
CA LEU A 621 8.19 10.95 -16.10
C LEU A 621 7.90 9.62 -15.40
N THR A 622 8.83 9.15 -14.58
CA THR A 622 8.62 8.04 -13.66
C THR A 622 8.83 8.50 -12.23
N THR A 623 8.10 7.90 -11.30
CA THR A 623 8.19 8.23 -9.89
C THR A 623 8.53 7.01 -9.06
N GLY A 624 9.05 7.22 -7.85
CA GLY A 624 9.41 6.13 -6.97
C GLY A 624 9.81 6.60 -5.58
N ARG A 625 10.42 5.71 -4.81
CA ARG A 625 10.83 5.95 -3.42
C ARG A 625 12.31 6.18 -3.32
N LEU A 626 12.68 6.79 -2.19
CA LEU A 626 14.05 6.90 -1.70
C LEU A 626 14.23 6.01 -0.47
N LEU A 627 15.48 5.70 -0.14
CA LEU A 627 15.79 4.88 1.02
C LEU A 627 15.38 5.55 2.33
N GLU A 628 15.49 6.86 2.43
CA GLU A 628 15.27 7.67 3.64
C GLU A 628 13.77 7.92 3.88
N HIS A 629 12.98 8.03 2.82
CA HIS A 629 11.57 8.38 2.92
C HIS A 629 10.62 7.22 2.68
N TRP A 630 9.36 7.41 3.11
CA TRP A 630 8.35 6.37 3.00
C TRP A 630 7.00 6.94 2.55
N HIS A 631 6.48 6.47 1.40
CA HIS A 631 5.22 6.90 0.78
C HIS A 631 5.06 8.43 0.76
N GLY A 632 3.91 9.01 1.18
CA GLY A 632 3.69 10.45 1.25
C GLY A 632 4.56 11.22 2.25
N GLY A 633 5.54 10.57 2.88
CA GLY A 633 6.52 11.23 3.74
C GLY A 633 6.02 11.60 5.14
N THR A 634 4.74 11.49 5.46
CA THR A 634 4.13 11.99 6.71
C THR A 634 4.91 11.60 7.98
N MET A 635 5.41 10.36 8.06
CA MET A 635 6.23 9.91 9.20
C MET A 635 7.70 10.31 9.05
N THR A 636 8.31 10.02 7.91
CA THR A 636 9.75 10.21 7.69
C THR A 636 10.16 11.66 7.56
N ARG A 637 9.30 12.51 7.02
CA ARG A 637 9.53 13.97 6.95
C ARG A 637 9.26 14.70 8.26
N ASN A 638 8.68 14.01 9.24
CA ASN A 638 8.59 14.47 10.63
C ASN A 638 9.57 13.69 11.54
N SER A 639 10.73 13.29 11.00
CA SER A 639 11.80 12.58 11.71
C SER A 639 13.17 13.10 11.25
N ALA A 640 14.24 12.70 11.95
CA ALA A 640 15.61 13.03 11.58
C ALA A 640 16.01 12.58 10.14
N LEU A 641 15.23 11.70 9.52
CA LEU A 641 15.47 11.28 8.14
C LEU A 641 15.27 12.41 7.11
N ASP A 642 14.46 13.41 7.43
CA ASP A 642 14.26 14.60 6.58
C ASP A 642 15.54 15.44 6.45
N GLU A 643 16.42 15.44 7.45
CA GLU A 643 17.71 16.12 7.39
C GLU A 643 18.68 15.45 6.39
N ILE A 644 18.53 14.15 6.14
CA ILE A 644 19.39 13.39 5.21
C ILE A 644 18.99 13.67 3.77
N TYR A 645 17.70 13.73 3.47
CA TYR A 645 17.18 14.00 2.13
C TYR A 645 15.99 14.97 2.20
N PRO A 646 16.24 16.29 2.27
CA PRO A 646 15.21 17.29 2.64
C PRO A 646 14.35 17.78 1.48
N GLU A 647 14.70 17.50 0.20
CA GLU A 647 14.05 18.07 -0.98
C GLU A 647 13.92 17.06 -2.12
N ALA A 648 12.88 17.24 -2.96
CA ALA A 648 12.75 16.47 -4.20
C ALA A 648 13.83 16.86 -5.20
N ARG A 649 14.35 15.86 -5.96
CA ARG A 649 15.28 16.05 -7.06
C ARG A 649 14.83 15.30 -8.29
N ALA A 650 15.07 15.88 -9.48
CA ALA A 650 14.84 15.23 -10.76
C ALA A 650 16.14 14.53 -11.21
N GLU A 651 16.14 13.20 -11.27
CA GLU A 651 17.24 12.46 -11.88
C GLU A 651 17.10 12.53 -13.40
N ILE A 652 18.15 12.99 -14.09
CA ILE A 652 18.20 13.23 -15.53
C ILE A 652 19.45 12.55 -16.08
N HIS A 653 19.32 11.83 -17.20
CA HIS A 653 20.47 11.18 -17.84
C HIS A 653 21.46 12.22 -18.35
N PRO A 654 22.80 11.99 -18.27
CA PRO A 654 23.83 12.95 -18.74
C PRO A 654 23.64 13.41 -20.18
N ALA A 655 23.28 12.53 -21.10
CA ALA A 655 23.03 12.88 -22.50
C ALA A 655 21.82 13.84 -22.66
N ASP A 656 20.74 13.63 -21.90
CA ASP A 656 19.59 14.55 -21.92
C ASP A 656 19.93 15.88 -21.26
N ALA A 657 20.70 15.86 -20.17
CA ALA A 657 21.16 17.07 -19.49
C ALA A 657 22.03 17.93 -20.37
N GLU A 658 22.94 17.32 -21.15
CA GLU A 658 23.80 18.02 -22.11
C GLU A 658 22.98 18.72 -23.20
N ILE A 659 22.01 18.01 -23.82
CA ILE A 659 21.14 18.56 -24.87
C ILE A 659 20.37 19.78 -24.38
N HIS A 660 19.93 19.77 -23.13
CA HIS A 660 19.11 20.84 -22.53
C HIS A 660 19.95 21.87 -21.74
N GLY A 661 21.28 21.74 -21.72
CA GLY A 661 22.16 22.65 -21.00
C GLY A 661 22.00 22.64 -19.48
N ILE A 662 21.56 21.52 -18.91
CA ILE A 662 21.28 21.31 -17.47
C ILE A 662 22.56 20.80 -16.80
N LYS A 663 22.92 21.39 -15.66
CA LYS A 663 24.03 20.94 -14.81
C LYS A 663 23.49 20.30 -13.53
N ASP A 664 24.30 19.46 -12.92
CA ASP A 664 23.97 18.90 -11.60
C ASP A 664 23.75 20.02 -10.57
N GLY A 665 22.64 19.93 -9.83
CA GLY A 665 22.23 20.94 -8.84
C GLY A 665 21.44 22.13 -9.39
N ASP A 666 21.27 22.28 -10.71
CA ASP A 666 20.45 23.36 -11.28
C ASP A 666 18.97 23.23 -10.86
N ALA A 667 18.31 24.38 -10.71
CA ALA A 667 16.86 24.42 -10.57
C ALA A 667 16.22 24.21 -11.94
N VAL A 668 15.44 23.14 -12.07
CA VAL A 668 14.77 22.78 -13.32
C VAL A 668 13.25 22.78 -13.14
N LYS A 669 12.56 23.32 -14.15
CA LYS A 669 11.10 23.23 -14.24
C LYS A 669 10.72 21.94 -14.95
N VAL A 670 9.97 21.08 -14.26
CA VAL A 670 9.38 19.88 -14.84
C VAL A 670 7.89 20.15 -15.07
N LYS A 671 7.46 20.03 -16.32
CA LYS A 671 6.07 20.29 -16.73
C LYS A 671 5.44 19.03 -17.31
N THR A 672 4.22 18.78 -16.91
CA THR A 672 3.33 17.73 -17.47
C THR A 672 2.05 18.38 -17.98
N ARG A 673 1.16 17.60 -18.62
CA ARG A 673 -0.16 18.08 -19.04
C ARG A 673 -1.08 18.50 -17.86
N ARG A 674 -0.75 18.07 -16.63
CA ARG A 674 -1.56 18.29 -15.42
C ARG A 674 -1.01 19.34 -14.47
N GLY A 675 0.26 19.67 -14.57
CA GLY A 675 0.88 20.67 -13.68
C GLY A 675 2.37 20.83 -13.93
N GLU A 676 2.97 21.72 -13.16
CA GLU A 676 4.42 22.00 -13.22
C GLU A 676 4.99 22.16 -11.81
N ILE A 677 6.23 21.75 -11.66
CA ILE A 677 7.01 21.88 -10.42
C ILE A 677 8.41 22.40 -10.71
N VAL A 678 9.06 22.96 -9.70
CA VAL A 678 10.48 23.33 -9.77
C VAL A 678 11.24 22.50 -8.75
N VAL A 679 12.23 21.74 -9.22
CA VAL A 679 13.05 20.86 -8.38
C VAL A 679 14.52 20.99 -8.78
N ARG A 680 15.46 20.50 -7.95
CA ARG A 680 16.87 20.45 -8.34
C ARG A 680 17.13 19.24 -9.24
N ALA A 681 17.97 19.44 -10.26
CA ALA A 681 18.46 18.35 -11.09
C ALA A 681 19.52 17.53 -10.35
N THR A 682 19.49 16.22 -10.57
CA THR A 682 20.59 15.29 -10.31
C THR A 682 20.97 14.63 -11.64
N VAL A 683 22.14 14.98 -12.17
CA VAL A 683 22.63 14.40 -13.44
C VAL A 683 23.27 13.05 -13.14
N THR A 684 22.68 11.96 -13.64
CA THR A 684 23.08 10.60 -13.26
C THR A 684 22.72 9.55 -14.31
N GLU A 685 23.56 8.52 -14.45
CA GLU A 685 23.31 7.33 -15.28
C GLU A 685 22.31 6.33 -14.64
N LYS A 686 21.71 6.68 -13.51
CA LYS A 686 20.66 5.83 -12.89
C LYS A 686 19.38 5.77 -13.70
N THR A 687 19.07 6.80 -14.49
CA THR A 687 17.97 6.81 -15.45
C THR A 687 18.45 6.46 -16.86
N THR A 688 17.55 6.03 -17.73
CA THR A 688 17.82 5.87 -19.16
C THR A 688 17.50 7.15 -19.93
N VAL A 689 18.08 7.32 -21.11
CA VAL A 689 17.81 8.46 -22.00
C VAL A 689 16.30 8.59 -22.26
N GLY A 690 15.78 9.81 -22.20
CA GLY A 690 14.36 10.13 -22.37
C GLY A 690 13.48 9.85 -21.16
N VAL A 691 14.08 9.47 -20.01
CA VAL A 691 13.34 9.19 -18.77
C VAL A 691 13.80 10.10 -17.64
N VAL A 692 12.88 10.82 -17.02
CA VAL A 692 13.12 11.63 -15.81
C VAL A 692 12.50 10.92 -14.62
N PHE A 693 13.24 10.80 -13.51
CA PHE A 693 12.72 10.23 -12.26
C PHE A 693 12.62 11.31 -11.17
N ILE A 694 11.49 11.35 -10.48
CA ILE A 694 11.27 12.26 -9.33
C ILE A 694 10.68 11.44 -8.17
N PRO A 695 11.24 11.54 -6.94
CA PRO A 695 10.65 10.88 -5.78
C PRO A 695 9.36 11.58 -5.34
N TRP A 696 8.36 10.82 -4.93
CA TRP A 696 7.00 11.30 -4.63
C TRP A 696 6.75 11.63 -3.14
N HIS A 697 7.79 11.82 -2.34
CA HIS A 697 7.66 12.02 -0.89
C HIS A 697 7.41 13.47 -0.46
N PHE A 698 7.37 14.39 -1.39
CA PHE A 698 7.46 15.84 -1.15
C PHE A 698 6.22 16.55 -1.67
N ALA A 699 5.35 16.99 -0.75
CA ALA A 699 4.11 17.69 -1.08
C ALA A 699 4.35 19.01 -1.81
N GLU A 700 5.44 19.69 -1.46
CA GLU A 700 5.87 20.96 -2.08
C GLU A 700 6.35 20.81 -3.52
N ALA A 701 6.56 19.58 -3.96
CA ALA A 701 6.95 19.24 -5.33
C ALA A 701 5.90 18.32 -6.01
N ALA A 702 4.66 18.34 -5.54
CA ALA A 702 3.57 17.49 -6.04
C ALA A 702 2.47 18.29 -6.75
#